data_c5a95305a12599df027e04604900ef2c
#
_entry.id   c5a95305a12599df027e04604900ef2c
#
_cell.length_a   1.000
_cell.length_b   1.000
_cell.length_c   1.000
_cell.angle_alpha   90.00
_cell.angle_beta   90.00
_cell.angle_gamma   90.00
#
_symmetry.space_group_name_H-M   'P 1'
#
loop_
_entity.id
_entity.type
_entity.pdbx_description
1 polymer ?
#
loop_
_entity_poly.entity_id
_entity_poly.type
_entity_poly.pdbx_seq_one_letter_code
_entity_poly.pdbx_strand_id
1 'polypeptide(L)'
;MGDAEGLRLEAYCVRCRDKREIQNPEPVFTAAGRPATRGTCPVCGTTLFRMGATPAHDGLDPPPPPKKDGRLVIVESPAKARTVGRFLGQGYTVRASVGHVRDLLRSSMSVDVENDFAPRYRVPNEKRQVVKELQEEVKKAAEVYLATDPDREGEAIAWHLIEAAKIKPSQARRVVFHEITREAIEEAFSHPSRINMDLVNAQQARRILDRLVGYSLSPLLWRKVRGRLSAGRVQSVAVRLVVEREREIQNFVPQEYWSIEAELAKQEDRRPPRSFIAKLHRIRGEEVDLKDESATQAVVDELEQATYVVGSVKKGQRRRKPYPPFITSTMQQEASRRLRFTPRRTMRIAQQLYEGIDLEGNGLVGLITYMRTDSTNVAEQAQAEAREFIAQRYGEKFLPLKPPRYKTRAKKAQEAHEAIRPTSVFREPDGIKEHLTRDQYRLYKLIWQRFVASQMERAVYDTIRVEVLAGPNGAGGPQGTAESRPYLFRASGSTLRFPGFLVVYEEARDEDAAEEKPTQQIPPLTVDEVLDLVRLIPEQHFTQPPPRYTEATLVRTLEEYGIGRPSTYAPILTTIQQRGYIRRDGRRLVPTETGFLVNDLLVEHFPTVMDYGFTAQMEERLDEIAAGRREWVPVVRDFYVPFKQRLDEADRKIEKVDLGPEEVGRDCPECGKPLIVRWGRYGKFVGCKGFPECRYTEPWLEKVGVKCPKCGGDLVEKRTRKGRIGYGCSNYPKCEFWVWKRPLPQPCPACGGLLTEGRKGQARCNDCGAEVALDELPEAEEEPVG
;
A
#
# COMPACT_ATOMS: atom_id res chain seq x y z
N MET A 1 82.74 -11.36 -32.03
CA MET A 1 82.53 -12.01 -30.74
C MET A 1 82.11 -10.90 -29.76
N GLY A 2 80.86 -10.68 -29.55
CA GLY A 2 80.32 -9.70 -28.61
C GLY A 2 79.30 -10.45 -27.73
N ASP A 3 79.64 -10.49 -26.45
CA ASP A 3 78.94 -11.24 -25.42
C ASP A 3 77.49 -10.84 -25.29
N ALA A 4 76.55 -11.77 -25.54
CA ALA A 4 75.17 -11.67 -25.20
C ALA A 4 75.05 -11.88 -23.65
N GLU A 5 75.17 -10.79 -22.86
CA GLU A 5 74.67 -10.79 -21.49
C GLU A 5 73.19 -11.15 -21.44
N GLY A 6 72.92 -12.41 -21.05
CA GLY A 6 71.54 -12.91 -20.93
C GLY A 6 70.74 -12.10 -19.89
N LEU A 7 69.72 -11.47 -20.29
CA LEU A 7 68.78 -10.72 -19.42
C LEU A 7 68.25 -11.70 -18.35
N ARG A 8 68.78 -11.62 -17.12
CA ARG A 8 68.20 -12.39 -15.99
C ARG A 8 66.84 -11.89 -15.63
N LEU A 9 65.82 -12.69 -15.93
CA LEU A 9 64.43 -12.38 -15.66
C LEU A 9 63.99 -13.02 -14.34
N GLU A 10 63.69 -12.22 -13.32
CA GLU A 10 63.22 -12.67 -12.01
C GLU A 10 61.73 -12.44 -11.82
N ALA A 11 61.07 -13.39 -11.11
CA ALA A 11 59.71 -13.25 -10.62
C ALA A 11 59.54 -13.85 -9.21
N TYR A 12 58.56 -13.41 -8.49
CA TYR A 12 58.27 -13.91 -7.14
C TYR A 12 57.62 -15.30 -7.22
N CYS A 13 58.24 -16.29 -6.60
CA CYS A 13 57.74 -17.64 -6.46
C CYS A 13 56.84 -17.73 -5.21
N VAL A 14 55.53 -17.93 -5.39
CA VAL A 14 54.57 -18.03 -4.27
C VAL A 14 54.79 -19.25 -3.38
N ARG A 15 55.40 -20.34 -3.91
CA ARG A 15 55.70 -21.57 -3.17
C ARG A 15 56.99 -21.45 -2.37
N CYS A 16 58.05 -20.88 -2.97
CA CYS A 16 59.32 -20.64 -2.29
C CYS A 16 59.30 -19.38 -1.42
N ARG A 17 58.33 -18.49 -1.59
CA ARG A 17 58.16 -17.18 -0.92
C ARG A 17 59.38 -16.26 -1.10
N ASP A 18 59.98 -16.32 -2.29
CA ASP A 18 61.21 -15.56 -2.63
C ASP A 18 61.24 -15.23 -4.12
N LYS A 19 62.06 -14.22 -4.54
CA LYS A 19 62.33 -13.93 -5.94
C LYS A 19 63.24 -15.01 -6.50
N ARG A 20 62.92 -15.52 -7.67
CA ARG A 20 63.66 -16.56 -8.36
C ARG A 20 63.83 -16.20 -9.83
N GLU A 21 64.91 -16.56 -10.41
CA GLU A 21 65.18 -16.48 -11.84
C GLU A 21 64.19 -17.39 -12.59
N ILE A 22 63.61 -16.88 -13.69
CA ILE A 22 62.69 -17.64 -14.51
C ILE A 22 63.43 -18.59 -15.40
N GLN A 23 63.21 -19.87 -15.19
CA GLN A 23 63.78 -20.91 -16.04
C GLN A 23 62.92 -21.16 -17.27
N ASN A 24 63.49 -21.31 -18.46
CA ASN A 24 62.82 -21.44 -19.74
C ASN A 24 61.78 -20.28 -19.95
N PRO A 25 62.25 -19.01 -20.03
CA PRO A 25 61.39 -17.87 -20.19
C PRO A 25 60.76 -17.86 -21.58
N GLU A 26 59.41 -17.91 -21.62
CA GLU A 26 58.59 -17.78 -22.81
C GLU A 26 57.89 -16.42 -22.84
N PRO A 27 58.01 -15.64 -23.93
CA PRO A 27 57.20 -14.42 -24.08
C PRO A 27 55.73 -14.81 -24.29
N VAL A 28 54.84 -14.27 -23.48
CA VAL A 28 53.42 -14.50 -23.55
C VAL A 28 52.64 -13.17 -23.43
N PHE A 29 51.42 -13.15 -23.90
CA PHE A 29 50.50 -12.02 -23.67
C PHE A 29 49.42 -12.45 -22.72
N THR A 30 49.03 -11.55 -21.81
CA THR A 30 47.83 -11.75 -21.00
C THR A 30 46.57 -11.71 -21.89
N ALA A 31 45.43 -12.17 -21.38
CA ALA A 31 44.15 -12.07 -22.06
C ALA A 31 43.73 -10.61 -22.42
N ALA A 32 44.38 -9.61 -21.79
CA ALA A 32 44.22 -8.19 -22.07
C ALA A 32 45.28 -7.65 -23.06
N GLY A 33 46.05 -8.50 -23.74
CA GLY A 33 47.08 -8.11 -24.70
C GLY A 33 48.33 -7.48 -24.08
N ARG A 34 48.53 -7.56 -22.75
CA ARG A 34 49.72 -7.01 -22.10
C ARG A 34 50.85 -8.01 -22.15
N PRO A 35 52.08 -7.59 -22.53
CA PRO A 35 53.22 -8.49 -22.58
C PRO A 35 53.63 -8.97 -21.18
N ALA A 36 54.00 -10.24 -21.10
CA ALA A 36 54.49 -10.88 -19.87
C ALA A 36 55.41 -12.04 -20.24
N THR A 37 56.26 -12.45 -19.30
CA THR A 37 57.13 -13.63 -19.49
C THR A 37 56.73 -14.73 -18.51
N ARG A 38 56.51 -15.92 -19.00
CA ARG A 38 56.14 -17.11 -18.27
C ARG A 38 57.32 -18.09 -18.28
N GLY A 39 57.56 -18.81 -17.21
CA GLY A 39 58.52 -19.89 -17.13
C GLY A 39 58.38 -20.64 -15.80
N THR A 40 59.39 -21.39 -15.40
CA THR A 40 59.35 -22.24 -14.21
C THR A 40 60.35 -21.80 -13.14
N CYS A 41 60.02 -22.03 -11.87
CA CYS A 41 60.96 -21.85 -10.76
C CYS A 41 62.01 -22.97 -10.72
N PRO A 42 63.27 -22.64 -10.71
CA PRO A 42 64.36 -23.66 -10.72
C PRO A 42 64.40 -24.53 -9.46
N VAL A 43 63.80 -24.08 -8.36
CA VAL A 43 63.79 -24.76 -7.06
C VAL A 43 62.63 -25.70 -6.86
N CYS A 44 61.41 -25.25 -7.26
CA CYS A 44 60.20 -25.99 -6.92
C CYS A 44 59.24 -26.29 -8.13
N GLY A 45 59.68 -25.94 -9.35
CA GLY A 45 58.95 -26.20 -10.59
C GLY A 45 57.62 -25.38 -10.76
N THR A 46 57.28 -24.52 -9.81
CA THR A 46 56.06 -23.69 -9.89
C THR A 46 56.19 -22.69 -11.04
N THR A 47 55.12 -22.49 -11.80
CA THR A 47 55.08 -21.50 -12.87
C THR A 47 55.29 -20.09 -12.31
N LEU A 48 56.29 -19.40 -12.84
CA LEU A 48 56.57 -17.99 -12.56
C LEU A 48 55.99 -17.11 -13.67
N PHE A 49 55.60 -15.90 -13.30
CA PHE A 49 55.00 -14.97 -14.23
C PHE A 49 55.48 -13.55 -13.93
N ARG A 50 56.05 -12.89 -14.92
CA ARG A 50 56.53 -11.50 -14.84
C ARG A 50 55.81 -10.63 -15.85
N MET A 51 55.19 -9.56 -15.38
CA MET A 51 54.60 -8.55 -16.25
C MET A 51 55.65 -7.62 -16.85
N GLY A 52 55.46 -7.24 -18.10
CA GLY A 52 56.30 -6.30 -18.84
C GLY A 52 56.84 -6.88 -20.15
N ALA A 53 57.13 -6.01 -21.10
CA ALA A 53 57.79 -6.37 -22.36
C ALA A 53 59.25 -6.73 -22.11
N THR A 54 59.76 -7.67 -22.88
CA THR A 54 61.19 -8.04 -22.98
C THR A 54 61.55 -8.06 -24.47
N PRO A 55 62.82 -8.02 -24.85
CA PRO A 55 63.21 -8.12 -26.25
C PRO A 55 62.67 -9.37 -26.98
N ALA A 56 62.33 -10.42 -26.24
CA ALA A 56 61.71 -11.63 -26.79
C ALA A 56 60.23 -11.40 -27.28
N HIS A 57 59.65 -10.24 -26.98
CA HIS A 57 58.31 -9.85 -27.50
C HIS A 57 58.40 -9.05 -28.81
N ASP A 58 59.63 -8.65 -29.23
CA ASP A 58 59.81 -7.90 -30.46
C ASP A 58 59.42 -8.74 -31.67
N GLY A 59 58.50 -8.24 -32.46
CA GLY A 59 57.93 -8.97 -33.60
C GLY A 59 56.80 -9.94 -33.28
N LEU A 60 56.36 -10.04 -32.02
CA LEU A 60 55.20 -10.82 -31.64
C LEU A 60 53.98 -9.88 -31.51
N ASP A 61 52.95 -10.16 -32.26
CA ASP A 61 51.65 -9.45 -32.14
C ASP A 61 50.85 -9.98 -30.94
N PRO A 62 50.29 -9.10 -30.09
CA PRO A 62 49.40 -9.54 -29.06
C PRO A 62 48.16 -10.21 -29.68
N PRO A 63 47.62 -11.28 -29.05
CA PRO A 63 46.43 -11.92 -29.54
C PRO A 63 45.30 -10.86 -29.67
N PRO A 64 44.55 -10.89 -30.75
CA PRO A 64 43.43 -9.95 -30.92
C PRO A 64 42.49 -10.06 -29.70
N PRO A 65 42.00 -8.94 -29.21
CA PRO A 65 41.05 -8.97 -28.06
C PRO A 65 39.91 -9.92 -28.40
N PRO A 66 39.45 -10.73 -27.45
CA PRO A 66 38.34 -11.67 -27.70
C PRO A 66 37.16 -10.93 -28.32
N LYS A 67 36.65 -11.42 -29.46
CA LYS A 67 35.48 -10.85 -30.10
C LYS A 67 34.34 -10.90 -29.12
N LYS A 68 33.77 -9.71 -28.82
CA LYS A 68 32.56 -9.58 -28.02
C LYS A 68 31.39 -9.83 -28.96
N ASP A 69 30.70 -10.94 -28.80
CA ASP A 69 29.52 -11.32 -29.60
C ASP A 69 28.26 -11.57 -28.76
N GLY A 70 28.42 -11.58 -27.42
CA GLY A 70 27.33 -11.83 -26.49
C GLY A 70 26.40 -10.63 -26.29
N ARG A 71 25.10 -10.91 -26.11
CA ARG A 71 24.08 -9.95 -25.68
C ARG A 71 23.71 -10.23 -24.22
N LEU A 72 23.99 -9.25 -23.33
CA LEU A 72 23.67 -9.35 -21.90
C LEU A 72 22.39 -8.57 -21.61
N VAL A 73 21.44 -9.18 -20.92
CA VAL A 73 20.24 -8.52 -20.41
C VAL A 73 20.28 -8.47 -18.89
N ILE A 74 20.08 -7.29 -18.31
CA ILE A 74 20.06 -7.12 -16.87
C ILE A 74 18.66 -6.65 -16.44
N VAL A 75 18.04 -7.40 -15.53
CA VAL A 75 16.71 -7.11 -14.94
C VAL A 75 16.85 -6.99 -13.40
N GLU A 76 15.78 -6.58 -12.69
CA GLU A 76 15.85 -6.39 -11.23
C GLU A 76 15.81 -7.68 -10.43
N SER A 77 15.02 -8.67 -10.86
CA SER A 77 14.75 -9.86 -10.05
C SER A 77 15.10 -11.17 -10.76
N PRO A 78 15.48 -12.22 -9.98
CA PRO A 78 15.70 -13.55 -10.55
C PRO A 78 14.47 -14.18 -11.20
N ALA A 79 13.26 -13.84 -10.73
CA ALA A 79 12.01 -14.31 -11.33
C ALA A 79 11.84 -13.72 -12.74
N LYS A 80 11.94 -12.38 -12.85
CA LYS A 80 11.91 -11.67 -14.15
C LYS A 80 13.01 -12.18 -15.10
N ALA A 81 14.21 -12.48 -14.57
CA ALA A 81 15.30 -13.02 -15.39
C ALA A 81 14.96 -14.38 -16.03
N ARG A 82 14.27 -15.26 -15.30
CA ARG A 82 13.84 -16.56 -15.84
C ARG A 82 12.79 -16.39 -16.93
N THR A 83 11.78 -15.53 -16.69
CA THR A 83 10.68 -15.32 -17.64
C THR A 83 11.17 -14.65 -18.93
N VAL A 84 11.93 -13.55 -18.80
CA VAL A 84 12.48 -12.81 -19.94
C VAL A 84 13.49 -13.68 -20.72
N GLY A 85 14.38 -14.42 -20.01
CA GLY A 85 15.37 -15.28 -20.63
C GLY A 85 14.75 -16.39 -21.48
N ARG A 86 13.60 -16.92 -21.06
CA ARG A 86 12.87 -17.92 -21.84
C ARG A 86 12.34 -17.36 -23.18
N PHE A 87 11.80 -16.13 -23.16
CA PHE A 87 11.25 -15.52 -24.38
C PHE A 87 12.35 -15.09 -25.37
N LEU A 88 13.50 -14.62 -24.86
CA LEU A 88 14.60 -14.17 -25.71
C LEU A 88 15.44 -15.32 -26.30
N GLY A 89 15.40 -16.53 -25.69
CA GLY A 89 16.09 -17.70 -26.19
C GLY A 89 17.62 -17.67 -26.05
N GLN A 90 18.32 -18.51 -26.82
CA GLN A 90 19.76 -18.77 -26.66
C GLN A 90 20.70 -17.61 -27.05
N GLY A 91 20.21 -16.59 -27.77
CA GLY A 91 21.02 -15.44 -28.20
C GLY A 91 21.34 -14.44 -27.10
N TYR A 92 20.78 -14.60 -25.89
CA TYR A 92 20.91 -13.66 -24.80
C TYR A 92 21.31 -14.33 -23.48
N THR A 93 22.21 -13.68 -22.77
CA THR A 93 22.50 -14.02 -21.37
C THR A 93 21.72 -13.11 -20.45
N VAL A 94 20.78 -13.64 -19.66
CA VAL A 94 19.95 -12.82 -18.74
C VAL A 94 20.46 -12.96 -17.30
N ARG A 95 20.64 -11.83 -16.62
CA ARG A 95 21.11 -11.74 -15.22
C ARG A 95 20.22 -10.80 -14.42
N ALA A 96 20.20 -10.99 -13.10
CA ALA A 96 19.45 -10.14 -12.17
C ALA A 96 20.38 -9.28 -11.32
N SER A 97 20.04 -8.00 -11.14
CA SER A 97 20.72 -7.07 -10.20
C SER A 97 20.28 -7.27 -8.74
N VAL A 98 19.16 -7.97 -8.53
CA VAL A 98 18.52 -8.15 -7.21
C VAL A 98 18.20 -6.78 -6.58
N GLY A 99 17.59 -5.87 -7.35
CA GLY A 99 17.25 -4.51 -6.98
C GLY A 99 18.40 -3.51 -7.14
N HIS A 100 18.40 -2.43 -6.35
CA HIS A 100 19.43 -1.40 -6.42
C HIS A 100 20.85 -1.92 -6.12
N VAL A 101 21.82 -1.56 -6.96
CA VAL A 101 23.24 -1.93 -6.80
C VAL A 101 24.10 -0.81 -6.18
N ARG A 102 23.59 0.43 -6.13
CA ARG A 102 24.20 1.59 -5.48
C ARG A 102 23.18 2.31 -4.63
N ASP A 103 23.58 2.86 -3.49
CA ASP A 103 22.74 3.71 -2.64
C ASP A 103 23.61 4.69 -1.85
N LEU A 104 22.98 5.71 -1.25
CA LEU A 104 23.59 6.61 -0.29
C LEU A 104 24.00 5.84 0.97
N LEU A 105 25.13 6.17 1.58
CA LEU A 105 25.60 5.53 2.82
C LEU A 105 24.56 5.68 3.94
N ARG A 106 24.34 4.59 4.68
CA ARG A 106 23.39 4.59 5.82
C ARG A 106 23.97 5.27 7.07
N SER A 107 25.30 5.39 7.17
CA SER A 107 25.99 5.94 8.34
C SER A 107 26.20 7.45 8.29
N SER A 108 25.92 8.09 7.16
CA SER A 108 26.17 9.53 6.96
C SER A 108 25.10 10.18 6.09
N MET A 109 25.09 11.51 6.03
CA MET A 109 24.22 12.29 5.14
C MET A 109 24.41 11.86 3.69
N SER A 110 25.64 11.67 3.24
CA SER A 110 26.02 11.26 1.86
C SER A 110 25.45 12.18 0.75
N VAL A 111 25.12 13.42 1.09
CA VAL A 111 24.72 14.50 0.18
C VAL A 111 25.62 15.69 0.48
N ASP A 112 26.26 16.22 -0.53
CA ASP A 112 27.14 17.39 -0.43
C ASP A 112 26.32 18.67 -0.67
N VAL A 113 25.85 19.29 0.43
CA VAL A 113 24.96 20.43 0.38
C VAL A 113 25.61 21.71 -0.14
N GLU A 114 26.95 21.80 0.00
CA GLU A 114 27.74 22.94 -0.48
C GLU A 114 28.00 22.85 -2.00
N ASN A 115 27.90 21.64 -2.56
CA ASN A 115 28.24 21.34 -3.95
C ASN A 115 26.99 20.83 -4.69
N ASP A 116 26.00 21.71 -4.88
CA ASP A 116 24.76 21.43 -5.60
C ASP A 116 24.04 20.12 -5.19
N PHE A 117 24.09 19.77 -3.91
CA PHE A 117 23.49 18.57 -3.35
C PHE A 117 23.99 17.27 -3.98
N ALA A 118 25.24 17.25 -4.45
CA ALA A 118 25.86 16.10 -5.11
C ALA A 118 25.78 14.84 -4.23
N PRO A 119 25.13 13.75 -4.68
CA PRO A 119 24.98 12.53 -3.90
C PRO A 119 26.24 11.69 -3.97
N ARG A 120 26.69 11.18 -2.82
CA ARG A 120 27.82 10.26 -2.73
C ARG A 120 27.31 8.81 -2.68
N TYR A 121 27.15 8.20 -3.85
CA TYR A 121 26.70 6.82 -3.98
C TYR A 121 27.81 5.82 -3.72
N ARG A 122 27.44 4.67 -3.16
CA ARG A 122 28.32 3.54 -2.92
C ARG A 122 27.62 2.22 -3.20
N VAL A 123 28.38 1.22 -3.64
CA VAL A 123 27.90 -0.18 -3.71
C VAL A 123 27.83 -0.73 -2.28
N PRO A 124 26.65 -1.11 -1.76
CA PRO A 124 26.51 -1.75 -0.46
C PRO A 124 27.31 -3.06 -0.38
N ASN A 125 27.79 -3.42 0.80
CA ASN A 125 28.64 -4.62 0.96
C ASN A 125 27.92 -5.89 0.47
N GLU A 126 26.64 -6.00 0.75
CA GLU A 126 25.76 -7.11 0.32
C GLU A 126 25.56 -7.20 -1.20
N LYS A 127 25.91 -6.15 -1.93
CA LYS A 127 25.78 -6.09 -3.41
C LYS A 127 27.10 -6.28 -4.15
N ARG A 128 28.23 -6.29 -3.45
CA ARG A 128 29.55 -6.36 -4.09
C ARG A 128 29.74 -7.60 -4.95
N GLN A 129 29.22 -8.76 -4.48
CA GLN A 129 29.34 -10.00 -5.22
C GLN A 129 28.52 -9.95 -6.53
N VAL A 130 27.27 -9.50 -6.45
CA VAL A 130 26.39 -9.34 -7.63
C VAL A 130 27.03 -8.38 -8.64
N VAL A 131 27.54 -7.23 -8.18
CA VAL A 131 28.21 -6.26 -9.05
C VAL A 131 29.43 -6.86 -9.72
N LYS A 132 30.25 -7.64 -9.00
CA LYS A 132 31.41 -8.31 -9.59
C LYS A 132 31.01 -9.31 -10.67
N GLU A 133 29.99 -10.12 -10.43
CA GLU A 133 29.47 -11.07 -11.42
C GLU A 133 28.94 -10.34 -12.67
N LEU A 134 28.21 -9.25 -12.49
CA LEU A 134 27.74 -8.42 -13.61
C LEU A 134 28.91 -7.80 -14.39
N GLN A 135 29.96 -7.32 -13.71
CA GLN A 135 31.18 -6.80 -14.38
C GLN A 135 31.87 -7.85 -15.25
N GLU A 136 31.93 -9.10 -14.81
CA GLU A 136 32.50 -10.19 -15.60
C GLU A 136 31.65 -10.52 -16.84
N GLU A 137 30.31 -10.49 -16.71
CA GLU A 137 29.43 -10.70 -17.86
C GLU A 137 29.49 -9.52 -18.86
N VAL A 138 29.56 -8.27 -18.36
CA VAL A 138 29.70 -7.06 -19.21
C VAL A 138 31.00 -7.10 -20.05
N LYS A 139 32.11 -7.67 -19.51
CA LYS A 139 33.34 -7.81 -20.28
C LYS A 139 33.21 -8.71 -21.51
N LYS A 140 32.31 -9.70 -21.45
CA LYS A 140 32.04 -10.67 -22.53
C LYS A 140 31.03 -10.15 -23.55
N ALA A 141 30.15 -9.21 -23.13
CA ALA A 141 29.03 -8.74 -23.93
C ALA A 141 29.44 -7.69 -24.96
N ALA A 142 28.90 -7.76 -26.17
CA ALA A 142 28.95 -6.71 -27.18
C ALA A 142 27.93 -5.61 -26.86
N GLU A 143 26.70 -6.00 -26.48
CA GLU A 143 25.62 -5.13 -26.10
C GLU A 143 25.08 -5.51 -24.73
N VAL A 144 24.64 -4.50 -23.96
CA VAL A 144 24.05 -4.67 -22.63
C VAL A 144 22.68 -4.02 -22.60
N TYR A 145 21.66 -4.83 -22.50
CA TYR A 145 20.27 -4.43 -22.42
C TYR A 145 19.84 -4.26 -20.96
N LEU A 146 19.43 -3.06 -20.57
CA LEU A 146 18.94 -2.72 -19.25
C LEU A 146 17.40 -2.77 -19.30
N ALA A 147 16.85 -3.91 -18.87
CA ALA A 147 15.43 -4.24 -18.96
C ALA A 147 14.75 -4.16 -17.57
N THR A 148 15.04 -3.07 -16.86
CA THR A 148 14.46 -2.73 -15.57
C THR A 148 13.01 -2.20 -15.72
N ASP A 149 12.25 -2.14 -14.62
CA ASP A 149 10.83 -1.77 -14.62
C ASP A 149 10.58 -0.39 -15.29
N PRO A 150 9.35 -0.13 -15.79
CA PRO A 150 9.03 1.08 -16.57
C PRO A 150 8.76 2.32 -15.71
N ASP A 151 9.27 2.39 -14.48
CA ASP A 151 9.12 3.53 -13.61
C ASP A 151 10.44 4.26 -13.33
N ARG A 152 10.39 5.41 -12.63
CA ARG A 152 11.58 6.20 -12.28
C ARG A 152 12.56 5.43 -11.39
N GLU A 153 12.09 4.44 -10.61
CA GLU A 153 12.95 3.59 -9.79
C GLU A 153 13.75 2.61 -10.65
N GLY A 154 13.09 1.99 -11.64
CA GLY A 154 13.74 1.12 -12.62
C GLY A 154 14.73 1.88 -13.50
N GLU A 155 14.44 3.13 -13.88
CA GLU A 155 15.34 3.98 -14.65
C GLU A 155 16.61 4.32 -13.84
N ALA A 156 16.45 4.66 -12.55
CA ALA A 156 17.58 4.89 -11.65
C ALA A 156 18.41 3.63 -11.41
N ILE A 157 17.77 2.45 -11.31
CA ILE A 157 18.49 1.17 -11.21
C ILE A 157 19.33 0.95 -12.48
N ALA A 158 18.76 1.18 -13.67
CA ALA A 158 19.48 1.05 -14.94
C ALA A 158 20.69 1.98 -15.00
N TRP A 159 20.55 3.24 -14.62
CA TRP A 159 21.65 4.20 -14.53
C TRP A 159 22.71 3.76 -13.50
N HIS A 160 22.30 3.32 -12.32
CA HIS A 160 23.23 2.80 -11.32
C HIS A 160 24.00 1.55 -11.79
N LEU A 161 23.40 0.72 -12.64
CA LEU A 161 24.05 -0.44 -13.24
C LEU A 161 25.15 -0.02 -14.23
N ILE A 162 24.90 1.02 -15.04
CA ILE A 162 25.92 1.55 -15.96
C ILE A 162 27.19 1.91 -15.17
N GLU A 163 27.03 2.66 -14.09
CA GLU A 163 28.15 3.11 -13.27
C GLU A 163 28.82 1.96 -12.48
N ALA A 164 28.00 1.13 -11.79
CA ALA A 164 28.53 0.07 -10.93
C ALA A 164 29.17 -1.07 -11.72
N ALA A 165 28.56 -1.51 -12.83
CA ALA A 165 29.07 -2.57 -13.67
C ALA A 165 30.06 -2.08 -14.73
N LYS A 166 30.34 -0.77 -14.80
CA LYS A 166 31.26 -0.13 -15.77
C LYS A 166 30.87 -0.40 -17.23
N ILE A 167 29.58 -0.30 -17.51
CA ILE A 167 29.02 -0.46 -18.85
C ILE A 167 29.38 0.78 -19.68
N LYS A 168 29.93 0.59 -20.85
CA LYS A 168 30.22 1.72 -21.75
C LYS A 168 28.91 2.28 -22.31
N PRO A 169 28.74 3.61 -22.41
CA PRO A 169 27.53 4.20 -22.98
C PRO A 169 27.16 3.70 -24.37
N SER A 170 28.17 3.36 -25.20
CA SER A 170 27.98 2.79 -26.55
C SER A 170 27.40 1.36 -26.54
N GLN A 171 27.60 0.61 -25.46
CA GLN A 171 27.09 -0.76 -25.27
C GLN A 171 25.71 -0.78 -24.63
N ALA A 172 25.33 0.27 -23.89
CA ALA A 172 24.08 0.30 -23.12
C ALA A 172 22.87 0.51 -24.03
N ARG A 173 21.85 -0.30 -23.83
CA ARG A 173 20.52 -0.20 -24.47
C ARG A 173 19.48 -0.28 -23.38
N ARG A 174 18.55 0.68 -23.31
CA ARG A 174 17.40 0.66 -22.41
C ARG A 174 16.22 -0.02 -23.08
N VAL A 175 15.60 -0.99 -22.41
CA VAL A 175 14.41 -1.69 -22.90
C VAL A 175 13.30 -1.56 -21.86
N VAL A 176 12.13 -1.14 -22.27
CA VAL A 176 10.97 -0.89 -21.41
C VAL A 176 9.77 -1.68 -21.93
N PHE A 177 9.10 -2.42 -21.05
CA PHE A 177 7.87 -3.13 -21.35
C PHE A 177 6.92 -3.07 -20.14
N HIS A 178 5.62 -2.99 -20.41
CA HIS A 178 4.58 -2.86 -19.40
C HIS A 178 3.93 -4.20 -19.01
N GLU A 179 4.19 -5.25 -19.77
CA GLU A 179 3.79 -6.62 -19.48
C GLU A 179 4.87 -7.61 -19.91
N ILE A 180 4.91 -8.77 -19.28
CA ILE A 180 5.90 -9.80 -19.56
C ILE A 180 5.23 -10.93 -20.36
N THR A 181 4.93 -10.61 -21.60
CA THR A 181 4.48 -11.53 -22.65
C THR A 181 5.54 -11.64 -23.73
N ARG A 182 5.47 -12.68 -24.57
CA ARG A 182 6.43 -12.87 -25.67
C ARG A 182 6.41 -11.67 -26.63
N GLU A 183 5.22 -11.29 -27.05
CA GLU A 183 4.98 -10.23 -28.02
C GLU A 183 5.51 -8.89 -27.52
N ALA A 184 5.18 -8.52 -26.27
CA ALA A 184 5.63 -7.25 -25.67
C ALA A 184 7.16 -7.20 -25.50
N ILE A 185 7.80 -8.33 -25.17
CA ILE A 185 9.25 -8.40 -25.05
C ILE A 185 9.92 -8.30 -26.42
N GLU A 186 9.46 -9.05 -27.43
CA GLU A 186 10.03 -9.01 -28.77
C GLU A 186 9.91 -7.60 -29.37
N GLU A 187 8.77 -6.94 -29.19
CA GLU A 187 8.57 -5.55 -29.61
C GLU A 187 9.51 -4.59 -28.90
N ALA A 188 9.60 -4.67 -27.56
CA ALA A 188 10.46 -3.80 -26.78
C ALA A 188 11.95 -3.95 -27.12
N PHE A 189 12.42 -5.17 -27.40
CA PHE A 189 13.80 -5.43 -27.82
C PHE A 189 14.10 -5.01 -29.27
N SER A 190 13.09 -4.86 -30.10
CA SER A 190 13.26 -4.31 -31.45
C SER A 190 13.42 -2.78 -31.46
N HIS A 191 12.99 -2.09 -30.39
CA HIS A 191 13.03 -0.62 -30.26
C HIS A 191 13.75 -0.16 -28.99
N PRO A 192 15.04 -0.51 -28.77
CA PRO A 192 15.75 -0.09 -27.58
C PRO A 192 16.00 1.43 -27.56
N SER A 193 15.90 2.03 -26.40
CA SER A 193 16.12 3.45 -26.16
C SER A 193 17.43 3.72 -25.40
N ARG A 194 17.65 4.98 -25.04
CA ARG A 194 18.68 5.41 -24.07
C ARG A 194 18.07 5.61 -22.69
N ILE A 195 18.92 5.67 -21.66
CA ILE A 195 18.48 6.06 -20.30
C ILE A 195 17.85 7.45 -20.36
N ASN A 196 16.68 7.57 -19.73
CA ASN A 196 16.01 8.85 -19.53
C ASN A 196 16.54 9.51 -18.25
N MET A 197 17.41 10.51 -18.43
CA MET A 197 18.04 11.19 -17.30
C MET A 197 17.05 12.04 -16.50
N ASP A 198 15.92 12.47 -17.05
CA ASP A 198 14.91 13.22 -16.31
C ASP A 198 14.23 12.33 -15.27
N LEU A 199 13.92 11.07 -15.62
CA LEU A 199 13.42 10.07 -14.67
C LEU A 199 14.44 9.74 -13.58
N VAL A 200 15.73 9.61 -13.96
CA VAL A 200 16.84 9.41 -13.02
C VAL A 200 16.93 10.59 -12.06
N ASN A 201 16.92 11.81 -12.57
CA ASN A 201 17.00 13.05 -11.78
C ASN A 201 15.81 13.19 -10.83
N ALA A 202 14.61 12.82 -11.25
CA ALA A 202 13.42 12.84 -10.39
C ALA A 202 13.54 11.85 -9.22
N GLN A 203 14.05 10.64 -9.47
CA GLN A 203 14.29 9.66 -8.43
C GLN A 203 15.41 10.11 -7.49
N GLN A 204 16.50 10.66 -8.05
CA GLN A 204 17.63 11.20 -7.30
C GLN A 204 17.19 12.37 -6.39
N ALA A 205 16.43 13.32 -6.92
CA ALA A 205 15.89 14.44 -6.15
C ALA A 205 15.02 13.96 -4.99
N ARG A 206 14.11 13.00 -5.24
CA ARG A 206 13.32 12.37 -4.18
C ARG A 206 14.21 11.74 -3.10
N ARG A 207 15.19 10.94 -3.52
CA ARG A 207 16.12 10.24 -2.61
C ARG A 207 16.91 11.22 -1.74
N ILE A 208 17.36 12.34 -2.33
CA ILE A 208 18.09 13.43 -1.65
C ILE A 208 17.17 14.13 -0.65
N LEU A 209 15.96 14.54 -1.05
CA LEU A 209 14.97 15.18 -0.17
C LEU A 209 14.64 14.32 1.04
N ASP A 210 14.33 13.04 0.80
CA ASP A 210 14.01 12.10 1.89
C ASP A 210 15.22 11.87 2.81
N ARG A 211 16.46 11.93 2.26
CA ARG A 211 17.70 11.85 3.04
C ARG A 211 17.89 13.11 3.89
N LEU A 212 17.76 14.30 3.32
CA LEU A 212 17.91 15.57 4.02
C LEU A 212 16.93 15.67 5.21
N VAL A 213 15.65 15.39 4.97
CA VAL A 213 14.63 15.41 6.04
C VAL A 213 14.89 14.34 7.09
N GLY A 214 15.07 13.08 6.67
CA GLY A 214 15.17 11.95 7.58
C GLY A 214 16.41 12.01 8.47
N TYR A 215 17.55 12.42 7.92
CA TYR A 215 18.83 12.51 8.65
C TYR A 215 18.99 13.81 9.45
N SER A 216 18.11 14.78 9.24
CA SER A 216 18.05 15.99 10.06
C SER A 216 17.06 15.83 11.23
N LEU A 217 15.82 15.42 10.92
CA LEU A 217 14.76 15.34 11.93
C LEU A 217 14.91 14.14 12.87
N SER A 218 15.36 12.99 12.37
CA SER A 218 15.48 11.80 13.23
C SER A 218 16.50 11.98 14.37
N PRO A 219 17.71 12.53 14.15
CA PRO A 219 18.63 12.85 15.23
C PRO A 219 18.12 13.92 16.19
N LEU A 220 17.35 14.91 15.69
CA LEU A 220 16.68 15.88 16.55
C LEU A 220 15.71 15.20 17.52
N LEU A 221 14.85 14.33 17.01
CA LEU A 221 13.93 13.52 17.82
C LEU A 221 14.68 12.64 18.82
N TRP A 222 15.85 12.10 18.47
CA TRP A 222 16.65 11.29 19.40
C TRP A 222 17.20 12.09 20.57
N ARG A 223 17.62 13.33 20.32
CA ARG A 223 18.14 14.22 21.38
C ARG A 223 17.03 14.77 22.29
N LYS A 224 15.89 15.11 21.66
CA LYS A 224 14.83 15.86 22.35
C LYS A 224 13.72 14.97 22.95
N VAL A 225 13.51 13.77 22.41
CA VAL A 225 12.47 12.83 22.85
C VAL A 225 13.11 11.53 23.31
N ARG A 226 13.47 10.65 22.35
CA ARG A 226 14.14 9.36 22.63
C ARG A 226 14.75 8.76 21.39
N GLY A 227 15.70 7.83 21.58
CA GLY A 227 16.33 7.09 20.49
C GLY A 227 15.35 6.26 19.65
N ARG A 228 15.76 5.97 18.41
CA ARG A 228 15.04 5.14 17.42
C ARG A 228 13.75 5.71 16.83
N LEU A 229 13.37 6.93 17.15
CA LEU A 229 12.33 7.64 16.43
C LEU A 229 12.84 8.03 15.04
N SER A 230 11.96 8.18 14.08
CA SER A 230 12.31 8.67 12.75
C SER A 230 11.21 9.57 12.20
N ALA A 231 11.62 10.66 11.57
CA ALA A 231 10.71 11.50 10.81
C ALA A 231 11.07 11.44 9.32
N GLY A 232 10.09 11.64 8.48
CA GLY A 232 10.27 11.69 7.04
C GLY A 232 9.14 12.48 6.39
N ARG A 233 9.43 13.14 5.28
CA ARG A 233 8.55 14.08 4.61
C ARG A 233 7.11 13.56 4.42
N VAL A 234 6.94 12.37 3.88
CA VAL A 234 5.62 11.80 3.58
C VAL A 234 5.06 10.98 4.74
N GLN A 235 5.91 10.21 5.44
CA GLN A 235 5.46 9.36 6.55
C GLN A 235 4.93 10.17 7.72
N SER A 236 5.53 11.32 8.05
CA SER A 236 5.07 12.16 9.17
C SER A 236 3.71 12.79 8.87
N VAL A 237 3.48 13.19 7.64
CA VAL A 237 2.18 13.70 7.18
C VAL A 237 1.10 12.61 7.20
N ALA A 238 1.43 11.36 6.89
CA ALA A 238 0.50 10.23 7.03
C ALA A 238 0.13 9.95 8.51
N VAL A 239 1.09 10.11 9.45
CA VAL A 239 0.81 10.05 10.89
C VAL A 239 -0.13 11.18 11.31
N ARG A 240 0.11 12.40 10.83
CA ARG A 240 -0.72 13.58 11.10
C ARG A 240 -2.19 13.35 10.72
N LEU A 241 -2.48 12.77 9.55
CA LEU A 241 -3.85 12.45 9.14
C LEU A 241 -4.57 11.56 10.16
N VAL A 242 -3.87 10.54 10.67
CA VAL A 242 -4.47 9.61 11.65
C VAL A 242 -4.63 10.28 13.02
N VAL A 243 -3.67 11.10 13.44
CA VAL A 243 -3.74 11.86 14.71
C VAL A 243 -4.88 12.88 14.69
N GLU A 244 -5.00 13.67 13.62
CA GLU A 244 -6.07 14.66 13.48
C GLU A 244 -7.45 13.98 13.48
N ARG A 245 -7.60 12.85 12.78
CA ARG A 245 -8.84 12.07 12.80
C ARG A 245 -9.19 11.57 14.20
N GLU A 246 -8.22 11.12 14.97
CA GLU A 246 -8.47 10.67 16.35
C GLU A 246 -8.90 11.83 17.24
N ARG A 247 -8.31 13.04 17.04
CA ARG A 247 -8.74 14.27 17.74
C ARG A 247 -10.15 14.71 17.36
N GLU A 248 -10.49 14.62 16.06
CA GLU A 248 -11.86 14.87 15.60
C GLU A 248 -12.85 13.96 16.32
N ILE A 249 -12.51 12.68 16.50
CA ILE A 249 -13.34 11.69 17.20
C ILE A 249 -13.43 12.01 18.68
N GLN A 250 -12.31 12.33 19.35
CA GLN A 250 -12.26 12.64 20.78
C GLN A 250 -13.02 13.93 21.15
N ASN A 251 -13.02 14.92 20.26
CA ASN A 251 -13.70 16.20 20.46
C ASN A 251 -15.13 16.21 19.92
N PHE A 252 -15.59 15.11 19.34
CA PHE A 252 -16.91 15.04 18.74
C PHE A 252 -17.98 14.99 19.83
N VAL A 253 -18.99 15.86 19.70
CA VAL A 253 -20.14 15.89 20.57
C VAL A 253 -21.34 15.38 19.77
N PRO A 254 -21.90 14.21 20.11
CA PRO A 254 -23.10 13.70 19.43
C PRO A 254 -24.26 14.69 19.58
N GLN A 255 -24.93 14.96 18.49
CA GLN A 255 -26.17 15.77 18.47
C GLN A 255 -27.35 14.86 18.20
N GLU A 256 -28.37 14.98 19.02
CA GLU A 256 -29.64 14.28 18.86
C GLU A 256 -30.42 14.88 17.69
N TYR A 257 -31.03 14.01 16.88
CA TYR A 257 -32.03 14.39 15.89
C TYR A 257 -32.99 13.22 15.67
N TRP A 258 -34.19 13.54 15.17
CA TRP A 258 -35.21 12.55 14.96
C TRP A 258 -35.61 12.47 13.48
N SER A 259 -36.09 11.31 13.09
CA SER A 259 -36.73 11.11 11.78
C SER A 259 -38.06 10.41 11.95
N ILE A 260 -39.03 10.72 11.05
CA ILE A 260 -40.33 10.07 11.01
C ILE A 260 -40.48 9.38 9.67
N GLU A 261 -40.72 8.08 9.69
CA GLU A 261 -41.09 7.30 8.52
C GLU A 261 -42.58 6.89 8.65
N ALA A 262 -43.28 6.86 7.55
CA ALA A 262 -44.69 6.41 7.48
C ALA A 262 -44.74 5.13 6.63
N GLU A 263 -45.28 4.07 7.16
CA GLU A 263 -45.66 2.90 6.37
C GLU A 263 -47.05 3.17 5.80
N LEU A 264 -47.13 3.27 4.48
CA LEU A 264 -48.32 3.62 3.74
C LEU A 264 -48.79 2.48 2.86
N ALA A 265 -50.07 2.25 2.76
CA ALA A 265 -50.67 1.20 1.95
C ALA A 265 -51.69 1.79 0.95
N LYS A 266 -51.83 1.13 -0.18
CA LYS A 266 -52.88 1.40 -1.17
C LYS A 266 -54.21 0.80 -0.70
N GLN A 267 -55.30 1.56 -0.75
CA GLN A 267 -56.59 1.17 -0.18
C GLN A 267 -57.21 -0.10 -0.82
N GLU A 268 -57.16 -0.23 -2.15
CA GLU A 268 -57.91 -1.26 -2.86
C GLU A 268 -57.09 -2.42 -3.43
N ASP A 269 -55.77 -2.35 -3.43
CA ASP A 269 -54.93 -3.38 -4.07
C ASP A 269 -54.37 -4.39 -3.07
N ARG A 270 -54.83 -5.63 -3.16
CA ARG A 270 -54.36 -6.75 -2.32
C ARG A 270 -53.10 -7.44 -2.87
N ARG A 271 -52.55 -7.02 -4.01
CA ARG A 271 -51.32 -7.62 -4.62
C ARG A 271 -50.05 -7.10 -3.93
N PRO A 272 -49.04 -7.94 -3.70
CA PRO A 272 -47.74 -7.49 -3.20
C PRO A 272 -46.99 -6.60 -4.23
N PRO A 273 -46.22 -5.57 -3.75
CA PRO A 273 -46.09 -5.13 -2.35
C PRO A 273 -47.33 -4.30 -1.93
N ARG A 274 -47.86 -4.56 -0.72
CA ARG A 274 -49.06 -3.90 -0.20
C ARG A 274 -48.78 -2.54 0.43
N SER A 275 -47.60 -2.40 1.05
CA SER A 275 -47.17 -1.17 1.72
C SER A 275 -45.78 -0.77 1.29
N PHE A 276 -45.42 0.48 1.55
CA PHE A 276 -44.09 1.02 1.33
C PHE A 276 -43.76 2.06 2.41
N ILE A 277 -42.49 2.29 2.65
CA ILE A 277 -42.01 3.29 3.62
C ILE A 277 -41.74 4.60 2.92
N ALA A 278 -42.32 5.68 3.43
CA ALA A 278 -42.07 7.04 3.03
C ALA A 278 -41.44 7.82 4.20
N LYS A 279 -40.35 8.52 3.97
CA LYS A 279 -39.68 9.34 4.99
C LYS A 279 -40.17 10.77 4.94
N LEU A 280 -40.49 11.35 6.09
CA LEU A 280 -40.81 12.76 6.22
C LEU A 280 -39.61 13.60 5.74
N HIS A 281 -39.83 14.47 4.77
CA HIS A 281 -38.83 15.25 4.09
C HIS A 281 -38.94 16.75 4.32
N ARG A 282 -40.20 17.26 4.40
CA ARG A 282 -40.44 18.67 4.67
C ARG A 282 -41.67 18.85 5.57
N ILE A 283 -41.60 19.91 6.38
CA ILE A 283 -42.70 20.41 7.19
C ILE A 283 -42.95 21.86 6.76
N ARG A 284 -44.15 22.18 6.28
CA ARG A 284 -44.53 23.54 5.80
C ARG A 284 -43.57 24.13 4.76
N GLY A 285 -42.98 23.27 3.92
CA GLY A 285 -42.02 23.66 2.89
C GLY A 285 -40.55 23.70 3.31
N GLU A 286 -40.25 23.70 4.60
CA GLU A 286 -38.91 23.68 5.17
C GLU A 286 -38.38 22.23 5.34
N GLU A 287 -37.08 22.04 5.34
CA GLU A 287 -36.47 20.74 5.63
C GLU A 287 -36.73 20.33 7.09
N VAL A 288 -36.92 19.04 7.33
CA VAL A 288 -37.19 18.49 8.67
C VAL A 288 -36.02 18.75 9.61
N ASP A 289 -36.29 19.42 10.74
CA ASP A 289 -35.33 19.68 11.83
C ASP A 289 -35.99 19.34 13.18
N LEU A 290 -36.04 18.06 13.52
CA LEU A 290 -36.60 17.55 14.77
C LEU A 290 -35.44 17.23 15.71
N LYS A 291 -35.32 17.97 16.82
CA LYS A 291 -34.17 17.93 17.73
C LYS A 291 -34.39 17.14 19.00
N ASP A 292 -35.66 16.89 19.34
CA ASP A 292 -36.02 16.20 20.58
C ASP A 292 -37.34 15.40 20.41
N GLU A 293 -37.58 14.54 21.39
CA GLU A 293 -38.77 13.69 21.45
C GLU A 293 -40.08 14.48 21.48
N SER A 294 -40.12 15.58 22.25
CA SER A 294 -41.36 16.39 22.41
C SER A 294 -41.82 17.03 21.11
N ALA A 295 -40.87 17.64 20.38
CA ALA A 295 -41.16 18.20 19.05
C ALA A 295 -41.57 17.13 18.04
N THR A 296 -40.94 15.93 18.14
CA THR A 296 -41.28 14.80 17.29
C THR A 296 -42.65 14.25 17.58
N GLN A 297 -43.02 14.08 18.85
CA GLN A 297 -44.31 13.56 19.26
C GLN A 297 -45.46 14.51 18.82
N ALA A 298 -45.27 15.83 18.95
CA ALA A 298 -46.27 16.79 18.45
C ALA A 298 -46.55 16.64 16.96
N VAL A 299 -45.50 16.36 16.15
CA VAL A 299 -45.67 16.10 14.72
C VAL A 299 -46.32 14.74 14.48
N VAL A 300 -45.99 13.71 15.26
CA VAL A 300 -46.59 12.36 15.16
C VAL A 300 -48.10 12.45 15.44
N ASP A 301 -48.53 13.17 16.49
CA ASP A 301 -49.94 13.34 16.89
C ASP A 301 -50.74 13.99 15.75
N GLU A 302 -50.18 14.99 15.05
CA GLU A 302 -50.82 15.60 13.87
C GLU A 302 -50.85 14.62 12.68
N LEU A 303 -49.80 13.84 12.48
CA LEU A 303 -49.69 12.87 11.38
C LEU A 303 -50.64 11.68 11.55
N GLU A 304 -50.94 11.24 12.76
CA GLU A 304 -51.91 10.16 13.04
C GLU A 304 -53.33 10.54 12.61
N GLN A 305 -53.66 11.83 12.64
CA GLN A 305 -54.94 12.35 12.22
C GLN A 305 -54.97 12.81 10.74
N ALA A 306 -53.83 12.70 10.05
CA ALA A 306 -53.67 13.21 8.70
C ALA A 306 -54.22 12.27 7.62
N THR A 307 -54.71 12.87 6.53
CA THR A 307 -54.97 12.16 5.28
C THR A 307 -53.73 12.19 4.39
N TYR A 308 -53.31 11.05 3.88
CA TYR A 308 -52.15 10.88 3.02
C TYR A 308 -52.57 10.80 1.55
N VAL A 309 -52.03 11.66 0.70
CA VAL A 309 -52.40 11.74 -0.72
C VAL A 309 -51.13 11.78 -1.59
N VAL A 310 -51.11 11.04 -2.67
CA VAL A 310 -49.98 11.02 -3.62
C VAL A 310 -49.94 12.36 -4.37
N GLY A 311 -48.94 13.19 -4.05
CA GLY A 311 -48.75 14.49 -4.68
C GLY A 311 -48.00 14.43 -6.00
N SER A 312 -47.02 13.54 -6.12
CA SER A 312 -46.30 13.33 -7.38
C SER A 312 -45.72 11.93 -7.50
N VAL A 313 -45.71 11.43 -8.75
CA VAL A 313 -45.03 10.15 -9.10
C VAL A 313 -44.08 10.39 -10.25
N LYS A 314 -42.78 10.31 -9.99
CA LYS A 314 -41.76 10.50 -11.00
C LYS A 314 -41.07 9.16 -11.32
N LYS A 315 -41.25 8.67 -12.56
CA LYS A 315 -40.58 7.48 -13.07
C LYS A 315 -39.42 7.88 -13.94
N GLY A 316 -38.28 7.16 -13.81
CA GLY A 316 -37.08 7.45 -14.58
C GLY A 316 -36.16 6.25 -14.68
N GLN A 317 -35.03 6.46 -15.31
CA GLN A 317 -33.97 5.46 -15.40
C GLN A 317 -32.68 6.01 -14.88
N ARG A 318 -31.99 5.22 -14.03
CA ARG A 318 -30.64 5.50 -13.55
C ARG A 318 -29.68 4.51 -14.22
N ARG A 319 -28.66 5.03 -14.90
CA ARG A 319 -27.58 4.23 -15.50
C ARG A 319 -26.36 4.30 -14.60
N ARG A 320 -25.92 3.16 -14.05
CA ARG A 320 -24.70 3.03 -13.26
C ARG A 320 -23.56 2.61 -14.17
N LYS A 321 -22.53 3.46 -14.28
CA LYS A 321 -21.31 3.17 -15.07
C LYS A 321 -20.44 2.16 -14.34
N PRO A 322 -19.73 1.29 -15.07
CA PRO A 322 -18.68 0.46 -14.48
C PRO A 322 -17.53 1.34 -13.95
N TYR A 323 -16.84 0.79 -12.96
CA TYR A 323 -15.66 1.43 -12.42
C TYR A 323 -14.47 1.31 -13.38
N PRO A 324 -13.49 2.25 -13.36
CA PRO A 324 -12.26 2.15 -14.15
C PRO A 324 -11.49 0.87 -13.83
N PRO A 325 -10.63 0.37 -14.73
CA PRO A 325 -9.67 -0.66 -14.39
C PRO A 325 -8.78 -0.19 -13.23
N PHE A 326 -8.13 -1.12 -12.54
CA PHE A 326 -7.34 -0.76 -11.37
C PHE A 326 -6.12 0.09 -11.69
N ILE A 327 -5.87 1.05 -10.81
CA ILE A 327 -4.57 1.66 -10.56
C ILE A 327 -4.04 1.14 -9.22
N THR A 328 -2.78 1.43 -8.88
CA THR A 328 -2.16 0.90 -7.65
C THR A 328 -2.98 1.17 -6.39
N SER A 329 -3.46 2.40 -6.21
CA SER A 329 -4.24 2.80 -5.03
C SER A 329 -5.56 2.05 -4.92
N THR A 330 -6.33 1.99 -6.02
CA THR A 330 -7.64 1.32 -6.03
C THR A 330 -7.52 -0.20 -5.90
N MET A 331 -6.47 -0.81 -6.47
CA MET A 331 -6.15 -2.22 -6.25
C MET A 331 -5.84 -2.51 -4.78
N GLN A 332 -5.04 -1.67 -4.12
CA GLN A 332 -4.73 -1.82 -2.69
C GLN A 332 -5.97 -1.67 -1.81
N GLN A 333 -6.85 -0.71 -2.12
CA GLN A 333 -8.11 -0.48 -1.42
C GLN A 333 -9.04 -1.69 -1.53
N GLU A 334 -9.30 -2.17 -2.74
CA GLU A 334 -10.20 -3.31 -2.96
C GLU A 334 -9.62 -4.64 -2.42
N ALA A 335 -8.31 -4.84 -2.55
CA ALA A 335 -7.65 -5.99 -1.93
C ALA A 335 -7.75 -5.96 -0.39
N SER A 336 -7.68 -4.77 0.22
CA SER A 336 -7.88 -4.60 1.66
C SER A 336 -9.32 -4.92 2.08
N ARG A 337 -10.33 -4.37 1.36
CA ARG A 337 -11.75 -4.58 1.67
C ARG A 337 -12.17 -6.04 1.48
N ARG A 338 -11.91 -6.64 0.32
CA ARG A 338 -12.41 -7.96 -0.06
C ARG A 338 -11.53 -9.13 0.38
N LEU A 339 -10.21 -8.94 0.25
CA LEU A 339 -9.26 -10.04 0.46
C LEU A 339 -8.60 -9.98 1.84
N ARG A 340 -8.74 -8.86 2.56
CA ARG A 340 -8.07 -8.56 3.82
C ARG A 340 -6.55 -8.57 3.69
N PHE A 341 -6.06 -8.13 2.53
CA PHE A 341 -4.63 -7.99 2.27
C PHE A 341 -4.15 -6.60 2.69
N THR A 342 -3.01 -6.56 3.37
CA THR A 342 -2.32 -5.28 3.59
C THR A 342 -1.76 -4.75 2.26
N PRO A 343 -1.57 -3.43 2.09
CA PRO A 343 -0.95 -2.87 0.88
C PRO A 343 0.38 -3.54 0.52
N ARG A 344 1.22 -3.82 1.52
CA ARG A 344 2.48 -4.54 1.32
C ARG A 344 2.28 -5.97 0.77
N ARG A 345 1.28 -6.71 1.30
CA ARG A 345 0.95 -8.05 0.81
C ARG A 345 0.42 -8.00 -0.61
N THR A 346 -0.47 -7.05 -0.91
CA THR A 346 -1.03 -6.83 -2.24
C THR A 346 0.07 -6.59 -3.25
N MET A 347 0.98 -5.64 -2.98
CA MET A 347 2.08 -5.32 -3.91
C MET A 347 3.04 -6.48 -4.12
N ARG A 348 3.34 -7.25 -3.07
CA ARG A 348 4.20 -8.45 -3.22
C ARG A 348 3.56 -9.51 -4.13
N ILE A 349 2.26 -9.73 -4.00
CA ILE A 349 1.54 -10.72 -4.82
C ILE A 349 1.41 -10.20 -6.26
N ALA A 350 1.08 -8.92 -6.44
CA ALA A 350 1.02 -8.28 -7.75
C ALA A 350 2.36 -8.36 -8.48
N GLN A 351 3.49 -8.15 -7.78
CA GLN A 351 4.82 -8.33 -8.35
C GLN A 351 5.05 -9.76 -8.85
N GLN A 352 4.62 -10.77 -8.10
CA GLN A 352 4.72 -12.17 -8.53
C GLN A 352 3.89 -12.45 -9.79
N LEU A 353 2.67 -11.93 -9.84
CA LEU A 353 1.79 -12.08 -11.02
C LEU A 353 2.36 -11.37 -12.24
N TYR A 354 3.00 -10.23 -12.07
CA TYR A 354 3.67 -9.48 -13.14
C TYR A 354 4.93 -10.20 -13.64
N GLU A 355 5.81 -10.64 -12.72
CA GLU A 355 7.12 -11.22 -13.08
C GLU A 355 7.03 -12.59 -13.75
N GLY A 356 5.93 -13.29 -13.56
CA GLY A 356 5.61 -14.54 -14.26
C GLY A 356 5.29 -15.71 -13.33
N ILE A 357 4.27 -16.44 -13.74
CA ILE A 357 3.81 -17.70 -13.14
C ILE A 357 4.03 -18.82 -14.15
N ASP A 358 4.44 -19.98 -13.68
CA ASP A 358 4.56 -21.17 -14.51
C ASP A 358 3.15 -21.78 -14.72
N LEU A 359 2.70 -21.73 -15.95
CA LEU A 359 1.47 -22.41 -16.39
C LEU A 359 1.89 -23.65 -17.18
N GLU A 360 1.80 -24.82 -16.60
CA GLU A 360 2.17 -26.10 -17.24
C GLU A 360 1.72 -26.16 -18.71
N GLY A 361 2.68 -26.43 -19.61
CA GLY A 361 2.45 -26.41 -21.07
C GLY A 361 2.66 -25.03 -21.73
N ASN A 362 2.30 -23.94 -21.09
CA ASN A 362 2.54 -22.55 -21.58
C ASN A 362 3.80 -21.92 -20.96
N GLY A 363 4.36 -22.50 -19.89
CA GLY A 363 5.53 -22.06 -19.16
C GLY A 363 5.36 -20.73 -18.43
N LEU A 364 6.50 -20.09 -18.05
CA LEU A 364 6.49 -18.82 -17.32
C LEU A 364 5.90 -17.68 -18.18
N VAL A 365 4.85 -17.01 -17.68
CA VAL A 365 4.21 -15.86 -18.31
C VAL A 365 3.74 -14.85 -17.25
N GLY A 366 3.89 -13.56 -17.52
CA GLY A 366 3.29 -12.50 -16.69
C GLY A 366 1.77 -12.51 -16.86
N LEU A 367 1.06 -12.53 -15.74
CA LEU A 367 -0.41 -12.60 -15.75
C LEU A 367 -1.09 -11.24 -15.70
N ILE A 368 -0.39 -10.21 -15.27
CA ILE A 368 -0.91 -8.83 -15.19
C ILE A 368 0.09 -7.84 -15.78
N THR A 369 -0.40 -6.67 -16.17
CA THR A 369 0.42 -5.51 -16.53
C THR A 369 1.13 -4.96 -15.29
N TYR A 370 2.08 -4.04 -15.51
CA TYR A 370 2.85 -3.43 -14.44
C TYR A 370 1.97 -2.79 -13.36
N MET A 371 2.18 -3.19 -12.10
CA MET A 371 1.29 -2.88 -10.99
C MET A 371 1.54 -1.53 -10.30
N ARG A 372 2.61 -0.81 -10.65
CA ARG A 372 2.86 0.55 -10.13
C ARG A 372 2.46 1.57 -11.17
N THR A 373 1.18 1.90 -11.21
CA THR A 373 0.60 2.84 -12.17
C THR A 373 -0.51 3.68 -11.52
N ASP A 374 -0.64 4.89 -11.97
CA ASP A 374 -1.76 5.81 -11.69
C ASP A 374 -2.63 6.05 -12.94
N SER A 375 -2.31 5.37 -14.05
CA SER A 375 -3.04 5.44 -15.30
C SER A 375 -4.22 4.47 -15.35
N THR A 376 -5.34 4.92 -15.92
CA THR A 376 -6.51 4.09 -16.25
C THR A 376 -6.59 3.76 -17.74
N ASN A 377 -5.57 4.09 -18.51
CA ASN A 377 -5.52 3.80 -19.94
C ASN A 377 -5.41 2.29 -20.18
N VAL A 378 -5.99 1.82 -21.27
CA VAL A 378 -5.96 0.43 -21.71
C VAL A 378 -5.52 0.38 -23.17
N ALA A 379 -4.57 -0.47 -23.50
CA ALA A 379 -4.10 -0.68 -24.86
C ALA A 379 -5.27 -1.11 -25.78
N GLU A 380 -5.27 -0.63 -27.01
CA GLU A 380 -6.35 -0.91 -27.98
C GLU A 380 -6.50 -2.41 -28.27
N GLN A 381 -5.38 -3.13 -28.33
CA GLN A 381 -5.37 -4.58 -28.47
C GLN A 381 -6.08 -5.28 -27.30
N ALA A 382 -5.79 -4.88 -26.06
CA ALA A 382 -6.44 -5.45 -24.88
C ALA A 382 -7.94 -5.08 -24.80
N GLN A 383 -8.33 -3.90 -25.29
CA GLN A 383 -9.75 -3.55 -25.43
C GLN A 383 -10.46 -4.42 -26.47
N ALA A 384 -9.80 -4.68 -27.61
CA ALA A 384 -10.35 -5.55 -28.65
C ALA A 384 -10.54 -6.99 -28.15
N GLU A 385 -9.52 -7.55 -27.49
CA GLU A 385 -9.59 -8.88 -26.88
C GLU A 385 -10.71 -8.98 -25.81
N ALA A 386 -10.83 -7.96 -24.95
CA ALA A 386 -11.89 -7.92 -23.94
C ALA A 386 -13.29 -7.86 -24.57
N ARG A 387 -13.46 -7.11 -25.65
CA ARG A 387 -14.74 -7.05 -26.37
C ARG A 387 -15.11 -8.37 -26.99
N GLU A 388 -14.16 -9.06 -27.61
CA GLU A 388 -14.36 -10.41 -28.15
C GLU A 388 -14.80 -11.39 -27.06
N PHE A 389 -14.07 -11.42 -25.93
CA PHE A 389 -14.39 -12.26 -24.79
C PHE A 389 -15.79 -11.98 -24.22
N ILE A 390 -16.15 -10.68 -24.05
CA ILE A 390 -17.46 -10.29 -23.53
C ILE A 390 -18.59 -10.72 -24.49
N ALA A 391 -18.40 -10.56 -25.81
CA ALA A 391 -19.38 -11.01 -26.80
C ALA A 391 -19.61 -12.52 -26.72
N GLN A 392 -18.53 -13.30 -26.67
CA GLN A 392 -18.60 -14.76 -26.62
C GLN A 392 -19.20 -15.28 -25.30
N ARG A 393 -18.84 -14.67 -24.16
CA ARG A 393 -19.18 -15.19 -22.82
C ARG A 393 -20.51 -14.69 -22.29
N TYR A 394 -20.85 -13.42 -22.55
CA TYR A 394 -22.04 -12.74 -21.98
C TYR A 394 -23.06 -12.31 -23.07
N GLY A 395 -22.62 -12.20 -24.30
CA GLY A 395 -23.41 -11.78 -25.46
C GLY A 395 -23.30 -10.27 -25.78
N GLU A 396 -23.65 -9.90 -27.00
CA GLU A 396 -23.45 -8.55 -27.54
C GLU A 396 -24.16 -7.43 -26.76
N LYS A 397 -25.28 -7.72 -26.09
CA LYS A 397 -26.01 -6.74 -25.26
C LYS A 397 -25.19 -6.20 -24.07
N PHE A 398 -24.13 -6.90 -23.68
CA PHE A 398 -23.21 -6.48 -22.61
C PHE A 398 -22.05 -5.62 -23.13
N LEU A 399 -21.96 -5.40 -24.45
CA LEU A 399 -20.95 -4.55 -25.05
C LEU A 399 -21.45 -3.11 -25.20
N PRO A 400 -20.68 -2.11 -24.72
CA PRO A 400 -20.95 -0.72 -25.06
C PRO A 400 -20.64 -0.48 -26.57
N LEU A 401 -21.35 0.48 -27.19
CA LEU A 401 -21.15 0.84 -28.60
C LEU A 401 -19.70 1.20 -28.95
N LYS A 402 -19.01 1.89 -28.03
CA LYS A 402 -17.61 2.25 -28.17
C LYS A 402 -16.82 1.73 -26.97
N PRO A 403 -15.53 1.36 -27.14
CA PRO A 403 -14.66 1.01 -26.03
C PRO A 403 -14.68 2.10 -24.94
N PRO A 404 -14.84 1.74 -23.66
CA PRO A 404 -14.86 2.71 -22.59
C PRO A 404 -13.52 3.44 -22.46
N ARG A 405 -13.57 4.75 -22.25
CA ARG A 405 -12.42 5.58 -21.88
C ARG A 405 -12.66 6.22 -20.54
N TYR A 406 -11.69 6.11 -19.64
CA TYR A 406 -11.75 6.64 -18.30
C TYR A 406 -10.83 7.83 -18.16
N LYS A 407 -11.30 8.88 -17.47
CA LYS A 407 -10.44 10.03 -17.15
C LYS A 407 -9.52 9.64 -15.99
N THR A 408 -8.22 9.76 -16.18
CA THR A 408 -7.24 9.62 -15.12
C THR A 408 -7.40 10.80 -14.17
N ARG A 409 -7.48 10.54 -12.84
CA ARG A 409 -7.61 11.59 -11.81
C ARG A 409 -6.34 12.41 -11.67
N ALA A 410 -5.18 11.80 -11.86
CA ALA A 410 -3.91 12.50 -11.87
C ALA A 410 -3.85 13.44 -13.09
N LYS A 411 -3.88 14.75 -12.86
CA LYS A 411 -3.81 15.78 -13.92
C LYS A 411 -2.57 15.65 -14.82
N LYS A 412 -1.59 14.85 -14.42
CA LYS A 412 -0.29 14.66 -15.07
C LYS A 412 0.16 13.20 -15.00
N ALA A 413 -0.77 12.22 -15.13
CA ALA A 413 -0.37 10.83 -15.28
C ALA A 413 0.62 10.71 -16.43
N GLN A 414 1.71 9.99 -16.24
CA GLN A 414 2.64 9.69 -17.32
C GLN A 414 1.85 8.93 -18.40
N GLU A 415 1.61 9.55 -19.54
CA GLU A 415 0.74 9.04 -20.63
C GLU A 415 1.18 7.66 -21.14
N ALA A 416 2.41 7.27 -20.86
CA ALA A 416 2.99 5.98 -21.25
C ALA A 416 2.57 4.79 -20.37
N HIS A 417 1.91 5.02 -19.23
CA HIS A 417 1.53 3.93 -18.33
C HIS A 417 0.14 3.39 -18.64
N GLU A 418 -0.02 2.07 -18.51
CA GLU A 418 -1.27 1.35 -18.67
C GLU A 418 -1.88 1.00 -17.29
N ALA A 419 -3.20 0.78 -17.27
CA ALA A 419 -3.91 0.30 -16.08
C ALA A 419 -3.49 -1.14 -15.72
N ILE A 420 -3.75 -1.53 -14.47
CA ILE A 420 -3.54 -2.91 -14.01
C ILE A 420 -4.65 -3.79 -14.57
N ARG A 421 -4.29 -4.70 -15.46
CA ARG A 421 -5.19 -5.63 -16.14
C ARG A 421 -4.56 -7.01 -16.34
N PRO A 422 -5.32 -8.06 -16.60
CA PRO A 422 -4.75 -9.32 -17.06
C PRO A 422 -4.04 -9.12 -18.41
N THR A 423 -2.98 -9.86 -18.67
CA THR A 423 -2.27 -9.87 -19.96
C THR A 423 -3.08 -10.55 -21.06
N SER A 424 -4.04 -11.41 -20.70
CA SER A 424 -5.09 -11.92 -21.58
C SER A 424 -6.35 -12.23 -20.76
N VAL A 425 -7.51 -11.78 -21.25
CA VAL A 425 -8.80 -12.05 -20.61
C VAL A 425 -9.26 -13.50 -20.78
N PHE A 426 -8.78 -14.19 -21.80
CA PHE A 426 -9.06 -15.61 -22.03
C PHE A 426 -8.37 -16.54 -21.02
N ARG A 427 -7.42 -16.02 -20.21
CA ARG A 427 -6.89 -16.72 -19.04
C ARG A 427 -7.83 -16.51 -17.86
N GLU A 428 -9.02 -17.14 -17.92
CA GLU A 428 -9.98 -17.05 -16.83
C GLU A 428 -9.38 -17.56 -15.51
N PRO A 429 -9.60 -16.86 -14.37
CA PRO A 429 -8.98 -17.22 -13.08
C PRO A 429 -9.21 -18.65 -12.64
N ASP A 430 -10.42 -19.18 -12.89
CA ASP A 430 -10.78 -20.53 -12.47
C ASP A 430 -10.06 -21.60 -13.35
N GLY A 431 -9.75 -21.27 -14.60
CA GLY A 431 -9.02 -22.17 -15.53
C GLY A 431 -7.53 -22.31 -15.22
N ILE A 432 -6.92 -21.34 -14.50
CA ILE A 432 -5.50 -21.39 -14.13
C ILE A 432 -5.27 -21.51 -12.62
N LYS A 433 -6.32 -21.84 -11.87
CA LYS A 433 -6.31 -21.86 -10.40
C LYS A 433 -5.28 -22.81 -9.80
N GLU A 434 -5.07 -23.97 -10.40
CA GLU A 434 -4.11 -24.99 -9.92
C GLU A 434 -2.65 -24.52 -9.99
N HIS A 435 -2.32 -23.60 -10.90
CA HIS A 435 -0.97 -23.01 -11.02
C HIS A 435 -0.74 -21.85 -10.06
N LEU A 436 -1.78 -21.40 -9.35
CA LEU A 436 -1.74 -20.22 -8.49
C LEU A 436 -1.81 -20.61 -7.00
N THR A 437 -1.02 -19.96 -6.18
CA THR A 437 -1.28 -19.99 -4.75
C THR A 437 -2.63 -19.35 -4.45
N ARG A 438 -3.23 -19.68 -3.30
CA ARG A 438 -4.52 -19.12 -2.88
C ARG A 438 -4.55 -17.59 -2.93
N ASP A 439 -3.47 -16.93 -2.55
CA ASP A 439 -3.38 -15.47 -2.54
C ASP A 439 -3.26 -14.91 -3.96
N GLN A 440 -2.44 -15.53 -4.81
CA GLN A 440 -2.29 -15.16 -6.22
C GLN A 440 -3.62 -15.30 -6.97
N TYR A 441 -4.31 -16.43 -6.79
CA TYR A 441 -5.63 -16.65 -7.39
C TYR A 441 -6.62 -15.56 -6.99
N ARG A 442 -6.71 -15.24 -5.68
CA ARG A 442 -7.68 -14.24 -5.19
C ARG A 442 -7.39 -12.86 -5.74
N LEU A 443 -6.13 -12.44 -5.78
CA LEU A 443 -5.77 -11.12 -6.32
C LEU A 443 -5.93 -11.08 -7.85
N TYR A 444 -5.51 -12.13 -8.56
CA TYR A 444 -5.69 -12.23 -10.01
C TYR A 444 -7.18 -12.19 -10.39
N LYS A 445 -8.03 -12.96 -9.69
CA LYS A 445 -9.48 -12.95 -9.90
C LYS A 445 -10.08 -11.56 -9.69
N LEU A 446 -9.64 -10.84 -8.66
CA LEU A 446 -10.09 -9.47 -8.41
C LEU A 446 -9.71 -8.51 -9.54
N ILE A 447 -8.46 -8.58 -10.03
CA ILE A 447 -7.96 -7.77 -11.13
C ILE A 447 -8.71 -8.09 -12.43
N TRP A 448 -8.85 -9.38 -12.73
CA TRP A 448 -9.54 -9.85 -13.93
C TRP A 448 -11.01 -9.41 -13.96
N GLN A 449 -11.75 -9.63 -12.87
CA GLN A 449 -13.15 -9.23 -12.75
C GLN A 449 -13.32 -7.72 -12.92
N ARG A 450 -12.47 -6.93 -12.28
CA ARG A 450 -12.52 -5.47 -12.39
C ARG A 450 -12.26 -5.00 -13.81
N PHE A 451 -11.28 -5.59 -14.49
CA PHE A 451 -10.94 -5.24 -15.87
C PHE A 451 -12.07 -5.59 -16.83
N VAL A 452 -12.56 -6.84 -16.81
CA VAL A 452 -13.68 -7.26 -17.67
C VAL A 452 -14.90 -6.37 -17.45
N ALA A 453 -15.29 -6.16 -16.19
CA ALA A 453 -16.42 -5.28 -15.85
C ALA A 453 -16.23 -3.85 -16.37
N SER A 454 -15.00 -3.33 -16.36
CA SER A 454 -14.69 -1.98 -16.86
C SER A 454 -14.92 -1.85 -18.37
N GLN A 455 -14.92 -2.94 -19.13
CA GLN A 455 -15.14 -2.98 -20.58
C GLN A 455 -16.58 -3.30 -20.97
N MET A 456 -17.49 -3.50 -19.97
CA MET A 456 -18.87 -3.89 -20.18
C MET A 456 -19.83 -2.69 -20.20
N GLU A 457 -21.06 -2.96 -20.68
CA GLU A 457 -22.15 -1.97 -20.68
C GLU A 457 -22.64 -1.66 -19.25
N ARG A 458 -23.22 -0.48 -19.09
CA ARG A 458 -23.75 0.06 -17.84
C ARG A 458 -24.88 -0.79 -17.30
N ALA A 459 -25.01 -0.86 -15.98
CA ALA A 459 -26.23 -1.32 -15.34
C ALA A 459 -27.34 -0.27 -15.44
N VAL A 460 -28.57 -0.72 -15.71
CA VAL A 460 -29.74 0.14 -15.83
C VAL A 460 -30.76 -0.24 -14.77
N TYR A 461 -31.17 0.78 -14.02
CA TYR A 461 -32.22 0.68 -13.00
C TYR A 461 -33.42 1.51 -13.43
N ASP A 462 -34.60 0.94 -13.36
CA ASP A 462 -35.85 1.71 -13.36
C ASP A 462 -36.03 2.29 -11.97
N THR A 463 -36.29 3.59 -11.88
CA THR A 463 -36.42 4.30 -10.61
C THR A 463 -37.83 4.91 -10.53
N ILE A 464 -38.38 4.86 -9.32
CA ILE A 464 -39.64 5.56 -8.98
C ILE A 464 -39.38 6.44 -7.76
N ARG A 465 -39.85 7.65 -7.80
CA ARG A 465 -39.92 8.57 -6.66
C ARG A 465 -41.36 9.01 -6.49
N VAL A 466 -41.85 8.85 -5.29
CA VAL A 466 -43.18 9.25 -4.91
C VAL A 466 -43.08 10.33 -3.82
N GLU A 467 -43.84 11.40 -3.99
CA GLU A 467 -44.05 12.42 -2.97
C GLU A 467 -45.48 12.28 -2.47
N VAL A 468 -45.65 12.13 -1.16
CA VAL A 468 -46.91 11.98 -0.50
C VAL A 468 -47.12 13.20 0.41
N LEU A 469 -48.25 13.85 0.26
CA LEU A 469 -48.64 15.00 1.07
C LEU A 469 -49.57 14.54 2.18
N ALA A 470 -49.31 14.98 3.41
CA ALA A 470 -50.12 14.65 4.56
C ALA A 470 -50.63 15.95 5.23
N GLY A 471 -51.88 15.94 5.68
CA GLY A 471 -52.51 17.08 6.36
C GLY A 471 -53.90 16.77 6.87
N PRO A 472 -54.60 17.74 7.52
CA PRO A 472 -55.88 17.54 8.17
C PRO A 472 -56.95 16.95 7.24
N ASN A 473 -57.80 16.13 7.78
CA ASN A 473 -58.95 15.56 7.08
C ASN A 473 -59.88 16.70 6.55
N GLY A 474 -60.24 16.65 5.26
CA GLY A 474 -61.16 17.64 4.65
C GLY A 474 -60.51 18.89 4.04
N ALA A 475 -59.18 19.05 4.15
CA ALA A 475 -58.49 20.17 3.52
C ALA A 475 -58.42 19.99 2.00
N GLY A 476 -59.32 20.64 1.29
CA GLY A 476 -59.42 20.82 -0.19
C GLY A 476 -58.84 19.72 -1.03
N GLY A 477 -59.56 19.15 -1.90
CA GLY A 477 -59.27 18.06 -2.84
C GLY A 477 -57.82 17.63 -3.12
N PRO A 478 -57.58 16.78 -4.07
CA PRO A 478 -56.26 16.18 -4.32
C PRO A 478 -55.09 17.17 -4.59
N GLN A 479 -55.41 18.43 -4.88
CA GLN A 479 -54.44 19.50 -5.18
C GLN A 479 -54.22 20.48 -4.02
N GLY A 480 -54.31 20.02 -2.75
CA GLY A 480 -54.03 20.88 -1.59
C GLY A 480 -52.67 21.57 -1.66
N THR A 481 -52.66 22.89 -1.38
CA THR A 481 -51.43 23.68 -1.27
C THR A 481 -50.58 23.20 -0.08
N ALA A 482 -49.33 23.61 0.00
CA ALA A 482 -48.45 23.34 1.16
C ALA A 482 -49.05 23.89 2.48
N GLU A 483 -50.00 24.84 2.43
CA GLU A 483 -50.73 25.38 3.58
C GLU A 483 -51.83 24.42 4.09
N SER A 484 -52.46 23.66 3.19
CA SER A 484 -53.50 22.68 3.56
C SER A 484 -52.95 21.29 3.89
N ARG A 485 -51.73 20.96 3.39
CA ARG A 485 -51.01 19.70 3.63
C ARG A 485 -49.54 19.97 3.96
N PRO A 486 -49.25 20.32 5.21
CA PRO A 486 -47.94 20.84 5.60
C PRO A 486 -46.82 19.79 5.57
N TYR A 487 -47.15 18.51 5.51
CA TYR A 487 -46.16 17.43 5.61
C TYR A 487 -45.92 16.80 4.25
N LEU A 488 -44.64 16.82 3.82
CA LEU A 488 -44.19 16.14 2.60
C LEU A 488 -43.35 14.91 2.94
N PHE A 489 -43.91 13.76 2.62
CA PHE A 489 -43.17 12.49 2.68
C PHE A 489 -42.58 12.13 1.31
N ARG A 490 -41.46 11.46 1.30
CA ARG A 490 -40.81 10.97 0.07
C ARG A 490 -40.45 9.49 0.18
N ALA A 491 -40.88 8.72 -0.81
CA ALA A 491 -40.49 7.34 -1.01
C ALA A 491 -39.70 7.21 -2.32
N SER A 492 -38.70 6.33 -2.33
CA SER A 492 -37.94 6.03 -3.53
C SER A 492 -37.77 4.51 -3.66
N GLY A 493 -37.95 4.01 -4.88
CA GLY A 493 -37.69 2.62 -5.23
C GLY A 493 -36.83 2.52 -6.48
N SER A 494 -36.05 1.45 -6.62
CA SER A 494 -35.33 1.15 -7.86
C SER A 494 -35.31 -0.35 -8.12
N THR A 495 -35.52 -0.75 -9.35
CA THR A 495 -35.53 -2.15 -9.78
C THR A 495 -34.46 -2.32 -10.85
N LEU A 496 -33.62 -3.35 -10.72
CA LEU A 496 -32.59 -3.66 -11.70
C LEU A 496 -33.24 -4.17 -12.99
N ARG A 497 -33.19 -3.37 -14.06
CA ARG A 497 -33.72 -3.72 -15.38
C ARG A 497 -32.69 -4.49 -16.24
N PHE A 498 -31.44 -4.02 -16.23
CA PHE A 498 -30.35 -4.64 -16.95
C PHE A 498 -29.09 -4.63 -16.06
N PRO A 499 -28.51 -5.81 -15.78
CA PRO A 499 -27.40 -5.89 -14.83
C PRO A 499 -26.09 -5.33 -15.40
N GLY A 500 -25.87 -5.35 -16.73
CA GLY A 500 -24.61 -4.88 -17.32
C GLY A 500 -23.40 -5.48 -16.64
N PHE A 501 -22.42 -4.65 -16.29
CA PHE A 501 -21.15 -5.07 -15.64
C PHE A 501 -21.33 -5.75 -14.27
N LEU A 502 -22.47 -5.60 -13.60
CA LEU A 502 -22.72 -6.18 -12.27
C LEU A 502 -22.73 -7.73 -12.28
N VAL A 503 -22.90 -8.36 -13.44
CA VAL A 503 -22.81 -9.84 -13.55
C VAL A 503 -21.39 -10.36 -13.30
N VAL A 504 -20.36 -9.48 -13.39
CA VAL A 504 -18.94 -9.82 -13.20
C VAL A 504 -18.40 -9.23 -11.92
N TYR A 505 -18.74 -7.98 -11.62
CA TYR A 505 -18.09 -7.25 -10.55
C TYR A 505 -18.96 -6.16 -9.95
N GLU A 506 -18.97 -6.11 -8.63
CA GLU A 506 -19.47 -5.00 -7.84
C GLU A 506 -18.40 -4.54 -6.85
N GLU A 507 -18.16 -3.23 -6.68
CA GLU A 507 -17.14 -2.71 -5.76
C GLU A 507 -17.59 -2.88 -4.30
N ALA A 508 -16.63 -3.28 -3.44
CA ALA A 508 -16.89 -3.38 -2.02
C ALA A 508 -17.00 -1.98 -1.40
N ARG A 509 -17.91 -1.81 -0.47
CA ARG A 509 -18.06 -0.59 0.34
C ARG A 509 -17.09 -0.61 1.53
N ASP A 510 -16.79 0.57 2.05
CA ASP A 510 -16.13 0.68 3.34
C ASP A 510 -17.09 0.20 4.44
N GLU A 511 -16.59 -0.44 5.48
CA GLU A 511 -17.42 -1.01 6.57
C GLU A 511 -18.24 0.05 7.31
N ASP A 512 -17.70 1.28 7.36
CA ASP A 512 -18.35 2.42 8.01
C ASP A 512 -19.21 3.25 7.02
N ALA A 513 -19.41 2.77 5.77
CA ALA A 513 -20.35 3.39 4.86
C ALA A 513 -21.77 3.11 5.33
N ALA A 514 -22.59 4.16 5.42
CA ALA A 514 -23.99 4.03 5.79
C ALA A 514 -24.65 2.90 4.98
N GLU A 515 -25.34 2.00 5.65
CA GLU A 515 -26.10 0.96 4.99
C GLU A 515 -27.12 1.62 4.06
N GLU A 516 -27.02 1.37 2.75
CA GLU A 516 -28.14 1.70 1.88
C GLU A 516 -29.30 0.83 2.30
N LYS A 517 -30.39 1.44 2.79
CA LYS A 517 -31.63 0.71 3.04
C LYS A 517 -31.97 -0.12 1.80
N PRO A 518 -32.37 -1.38 1.96
CA PRO A 518 -32.74 -2.22 0.83
C PRO A 518 -33.76 -1.49 -0.02
N THR A 519 -33.55 -1.50 -1.33
CA THR A 519 -34.42 -0.83 -2.28
C THR A 519 -35.83 -1.42 -2.18
N GLN A 520 -36.79 -0.64 -1.66
CA GLN A 520 -38.16 -1.10 -1.55
C GLN A 520 -38.84 -1.14 -2.92
N GLN A 521 -39.80 -2.03 -3.05
CA GLN A 521 -40.73 -2.02 -4.17
C GLN A 521 -41.91 -1.15 -3.81
N ILE A 522 -42.20 -0.16 -4.66
CA ILE A 522 -43.38 0.73 -4.49
C ILE A 522 -44.47 0.22 -5.40
N PRO A 523 -45.68 0.04 -4.90
CA PRO A 523 -46.84 -0.37 -5.73
C PRO A 523 -47.11 0.66 -6.84
N PRO A 524 -47.81 0.30 -7.90
CA PRO A 524 -48.22 1.28 -8.91
C PRO A 524 -49.20 2.28 -8.28
N LEU A 525 -48.77 3.55 -8.21
CA LEU A 525 -49.53 4.66 -7.64
C LEU A 525 -49.86 5.68 -8.72
N THR A 526 -50.98 6.37 -8.52
CA THR A 526 -51.44 7.51 -9.35
C THR A 526 -51.41 8.79 -8.51
N VAL A 527 -51.27 9.94 -9.18
CA VAL A 527 -51.37 11.24 -8.51
C VAL A 527 -52.81 11.37 -7.97
N ASP A 528 -53.00 12.03 -6.84
CA ASP A 528 -54.23 12.24 -6.13
C ASP A 528 -54.85 10.99 -5.47
N GLU A 529 -54.14 9.86 -5.51
CA GLU A 529 -54.57 8.64 -4.83
C GLU A 529 -54.39 8.78 -3.30
N VAL A 530 -55.47 8.42 -2.56
CA VAL A 530 -55.45 8.40 -1.09
C VAL A 530 -54.85 7.10 -0.61
N LEU A 531 -53.97 7.21 0.39
CA LEU A 531 -53.27 6.08 0.98
C LEU A 531 -53.71 5.90 2.44
N ASP A 532 -53.72 4.64 2.88
CA ASP A 532 -53.94 4.32 4.28
C ASP A 532 -52.61 4.37 5.04
N LEU A 533 -52.60 5.02 6.19
CA LEU A 533 -51.52 4.96 7.15
C LEU A 533 -51.59 3.62 7.88
N VAL A 534 -50.56 2.81 7.75
CA VAL A 534 -50.41 1.56 8.50
C VAL A 534 -49.81 1.84 9.89
N ARG A 535 -48.73 2.60 9.91
CA ARG A 535 -48.09 3.06 11.14
C ARG A 535 -47.10 4.19 10.87
N LEU A 536 -46.86 5.01 11.89
CA LEU A 536 -45.72 5.93 11.96
C LEU A 536 -44.57 5.30 12.69
N ILE A 537 -43.33 5.63 12.26
CA ILE A 537 -42.08 5.09 12.81
C ILE A 537 -41.18 6.30 13.14
N PRO A 538 -41.38 6.92 14.33
CA PRO A 538 -40.43 7.90 14.82
C PRO A 538 -39.15 7.18 15.30
N GLU A 539 -37.96 7.65 14.87
CA GLU A 539 -36.68 7.07 15.27
C GLU A 539 -35.75 8.17 15.78
N GLN A 540 -35.18 7.92 16.96
CA GLN A 540 -34.13 8.75 17.56
C GLN A 540 -32.79 8.41 16.94
N HIS A 541 -32.02 9.42 16.59
CA HIS A 541 -30.68 9.30 16.03
C HIS A 541 -29.71 10.22 16.74
N PHE A 542 -28.45 9.85 16.73
CA PHE A 542 -27.35 10.70 17.15
C PHE A 542 -26.36 10.81 16.02
N THR A 543 -25.83 12.01 15.78
CA THR A 543 -24.75 12.19 14.82
C THR A 543 -23.55 11.35 15.27
N GLN A 544 -22.83 10.74 14.32
CA GLN A 544 -21.70 9.88 14.59
C GLN A 544 -20.40 10.61 14.28
N PRO A 545 -19.31 10.37 15.04
CA PRO A 545 -18.02 10.91 14.71
C PRO A 545 -17.54 10.35 13.37
N PRO A 546 -16.61 11.06 12.68
CA PRO A 546 -16.02 10.51 11.47
C PRO A 546 -15.31 9.18 11.77
N PRO A 547 -15.39 8.18 10.89
CA PRO A 547 -14.80 6.88 11.15
C PRO A 547 -13.27 6.96 11.17
N ARG A 548 -12.62 6.13 12.00
CA ARG A 548 -11.17 5.96 11.99
C ARG A 548 -10.70 5.43 10.63
N TYR A 549 -9.51 5.83 10.22
CA TYR A 549 -8.91 5.31 9.01
C TYR A 549 -8.68 3.80 9.09
N THR A 550 -8.97 3.12 7.98
CA THR A 550 -8.45 1.79 7.66
C THR A 550 -7.24 1.95 6.73
N GLU A 551 -6.49 0.87 6.45
CA GLU A 551 -5.41 0.94 5.44
C GLU A 551 -5.96 1.36 4.05
N ALA A 552 -7.18 0.92 3.70
CA ALA A 552 -7.83 1.29 2.44
C ALA A 552 -8.20 2.78 2.39
N THR A 553 -8.87 3.30 3.42
CA THR A 553 -9.29 4.70 3.46
C THR A 553 -8.11 5.65 3.60
N LEU A 554 -7.05 5.27 4.32
CA LEU A 554 -5.84 6.08 4.39
C LEU A 554 -5.11 6.16 3.03
N VAL A 555 -5.01 5.05 2.28
CA VAL A 555 -4.46 5.09 0.90
C VAL A 555 -5.30 5.99 0.00
N ARG A 556 -6.64 5.93 0.10
CA ARG A 556 -7.54 6.80 -0.65
C ARG A 556 -7.30 8.28 -0.31
N THR A 557 -7.24 8.63 0.97
CA THR A 557 -7.03 10.02 1.40
C THR A 557 -5.65 10.54 0.98
N LEU A 558 -4.60 9.72 1.08
CA LEU A 558 -3.26 10.09 0.58
C LEU A 558 -3.30 10.38 -0.93
N GLU A 559 -3.98 9.54 -1.71
CA GLU A 559 -4.16 9.74 -3.16
C GLU A 559 -4.95 11.03 -3.46
N GLU A 560 -6.08 11.26 -2.78
CA GLU A 560 -6.94 12.42 -2.95
C GLU A 560 -6.19 13.74 -2.67
N TYR A 561 -5.31 13.74 -1.67
CA TYR A 561 -4.46 14.89 -1.33
C TYR A 561 -3.20 15.00 -2.20
N GLY A 562 -2.95 14.03 -3.10
CA GLY A 562 -1.74 14.01 -3.94
C GLY A 562 -0.47 13.64 -3.18
N ILE A 563 -0.59 13.05 -1.99
CA ILE A 563 0.49 12.67 -1.09
C ILE A 563 0.95 11.24 -1.38
N GLY A 564 2.21 11.09 -1.74
CA GLY A 564 2.77 9.80 -2.17
C GLY A 564 2.49 9.49 -3.64
N ARG A 565 2.94 8.32 -4.07
CA ARG A 565 2.82 7.81 -5.45
C ARG A 565 2.67 6.28 -5.40
N PRO A 566 2.35 5.61 -6.50
CA PRO A 566 2.17 4.15 -6.57
C PRO A 566 3.27 3.33 -5.88
N SER A 567 4.52 3.76 -5.96
CA SER A 567 5.66 3.11 -5.31
C SER A 567 5.74 3.33 -3.80
N THR A 568 5.05 4.33 -3.22
CA THR A 568 5.26 4.76 -1.83
C THR A 568 4.12 4.46 -0.86
N TYR A 569 2.88 4.22 -1.30
CA TYR A 569 1.75 3.97 -0.40
C TYR A 569 2.01 2.80 0.57
N ALA A 570 2.38 1.63 0.07
CA ALA A 570 2.65 0.46 0.90
C ALA A 570 3.86 0.64 1.84
N PRO A 571 5.00 1.22 1.41
CA PRO A 571 6.10 1.59 2.30
C PRO A 571 5.68 2.56 3.42
N ILE A 572 4.89 3.61 3.13
CA ILE A 572 4.43 4.60 4.11
C ILE A 572 3.65 3.88 5.23
N LEU A 573 2.58 3.14 4.87
CA LEU A 573 1.74 2.44 5.83
C LEU A 573 2.53 1.40 6.66
N THR A 574 3.49 0.74 6.02
CA THR A 574 4.36 -0.22 6.71
C THR A 574 5.26 0.49 7.72
N THR A 575 5.86 1.62 7.33
CA THR A 575 6.83 2.35 8.14
C THR A 575 6.18 2.95 9.39
N ILE A 576 5.04 3.62 9.26
CA ILE A 576 4.36 4.28 10.38
C ILE A 576 3.90 3.27 11.45
N GLN A 577 3.52 2.06 11.04
CA GLN A 577 3.19 0.95 11.95
C GLN A 577 4.44 0.33 12.56
N GLN A 578 5.50 0.06 11.78
CA GLN A 578 6.75 -0.52 12.29
C GLN A 578 7.49 0.40 13.25
N ARG A 579 7.35 1.72 13.11
CA ARG A 579 7.93 2.72 14.02
C ARG A 579 7.09 2.90 15.28
N GLY A 580 5.92 2.29 15.35
CA GLY A 580 5.04 2.35 16.50
C GLY A 580 4.36 3.71 16.70
N TYR A 581 4.19 4.50 15.63
CA TYR A 581 3.40 5.74 15.67
C TYR A 581 1.90 5.47 15.58
N ILE A 582 1.56 4.40 14.87
CA ILE A 582 0.21 3.94 14.65
C ILE A 582 0.16 2.44 14.94
N ARG A 583 -0.87 2.00 15.62
CA ARG A 583 -1.20 0.59 15.80
C ARG A 583 -2.48 0.23 15.05
N ARG A 584 -2.66 -1.04 14.78
CA ARG A 584 -3.93 -1.57 14.28
C ARG A 584 -4.79 -2.02 15.45
N ASP A 585 -6.03 -1.60 15.41
CA ASP A 585 -7.10 -2.13 16.22
C ASP A 585 -8.14 -2.76 15.27
N GLY A 586 -8.18 -4.08 15.21
CA GLY A 586 -8.90 -4.78 14.15
C GLY A 586 -8.44 -4.34 12.76
N ARG A 587 -9.28 -3.59 12.05
CA ARG A 587 -8.99 -2.98 10.74
C ARG A 587 -8.63 -1.50 10.83
N ARG A 588 -8.97 -0.86 11.94
CA ARG A 588 -8.81 0.57 12.16
C ARG A 588 -7.36 0.90 12.51
N LEU A 589 -6.93 2.07 12.12
CA LEU A 589 -5.62 2.63 12.44
C LEU A 589 -5.81 3.63 13.58
N VAL A 590 -5.10 3.41 14.68
CA VAL A 590 -5.20 4.24 15.89
C VAL A 590 -3.80 4.77 16.19
N PRO A 591 -3.63 6.07 16.48
CA PRO A 591 -2.35 6.63 16.87
C PRO A 591 -1.96 6.12 18.27
N THR A 592 -0.66 5.98 18.49
CA THR A 592 -0.10 5.70 19.81
C THR A 592 0.26 7.00 20.52
N GLU A 593 0.52 6.98 21.82
CA GLU A 593 1.05 8.13 22.56
C GLU A 593 2.31 8.71 21.89
N THR A 594 3.20 7.83 21.45
CA THR A 594 4.39 8.25 20.67
C THR A 594 4.01 8.92 19.36
N GLY A 595 2.93 8.45 18.71
CA GLY A 595 2.40 9.05 17.49
C GLY A 595 1.89 10.47 17.72
N PHE A 596 1.11 10.69 18.77
CA PHE A 596 0.65 12.03 19.17
C PHE A 596 1.84 12.95 19.49
N LEU A 597 2.73 12.53 20.38
CA LEU A 597 3.88 13.34 20.81
C LEU A 597 4.77 13.78 19.63
N VAL A 598 5.15 12.83 18.76
CA VAL A 598 6.00 13.15 17.60
C VAL A 598 5.26 14.02 16.60
N ASN A 599 3.97 13.77 16.39
CA ASN A 599 3.14 14.61 15.52
C ASN A 599 3.11 16.05 16.01
N ASP A 600 2.80 16.28 17.29
CA ASP A 600 2.64 17.61 17.87
C ASP A 600 3.94 18.41 17.81
N LEU A 601 5.04 17.78 18.17
CA LEU A 601 6.37 18.38 18.08
C LEU A 601 6.71 18.77 16.62
N LEU A 602 6.39 17.90 15.65
CA LEU A 602 6.68 18.20 14.25
C LEU A 602 5.73 19.26 13.67
N VAL A 603 4.45 19.26 14.04
CA VAL A 603 3.47 20.27 13.58
C VAL A 603 3.84 21.65 14.12
N GLU A 604 4.23 21.75 15.39
CA GLU A 604 4.60 23.00 16.04
C GLU A 604 5.89 23.60 15.44
N HIS A 605 6.92 22.76 15.29
CA HIS A 605 8.25 23.27 14.92
C HIS A 605 8.56 23.21 13.43
N PHE A 606 7.87 22.35 12.66
CA PHE A 606 8.08 22.17 11.21
C PHE A 606 6.76 22.22 10.42
N PRO A 607 5.95 23.28 10.57
CA PRO A 607 4.62 23.35 9.97
C PRO A 607 4.64 23.16 8.45
N THR A 608 5.64 23.68 7.74
CA THR A 608 5.78 23.53 6.30
C THR A 608 6.00 22.08 5.88
N VAL A 609 6.84 21.33 6.59
CA VAL A 609 7.10 19.90 6.29
C VAL A 609 5.88 19.03 6.60
N MET A 610 5.08 19.46 7.57
CA MET A 610 3.86 18.77 8.00
C MET A 610 2.62 19.18 7.21
N ASP A 611 2.73 20.21 6.34
CA ASP A 611 1.61 20.68 5.52
C ASP A 611 1.27 19.72 4.37
N TYR A 612 -0.02 19.41 4.20
CA TYR A 612 -0.53 18.51 3.16
C TYR A 612 -0.29 19.07 1.76
N GLY A 613 -0.61 20.35 1.57
CA GLY A 613 -0.47 21.04 0.29
C GLY A 613 0.99 21.13 -0.15
N PHE A 614 1.88 21.43 0.78
CA PHE A 614 3.32 21.46 0.51
C PHE A 614 3.85 20.10 0.07
N THR A 615 3.44 19.02 0.76
CA THR A 615 3.86 17.67 0.39
C THR A 615 3.36 17.28 -1.01
N ALA A 616 2.12 17.62 -1.33
CA ALA A 616 1.54 17.40 -2.66
C ALA A 616 2.28 18.20 -3.75
N GLN A 617 2.55 19.49 -3.51
CA GLN A 617 3.32 20.33 -4.45
C GLN A 617 4.74 19.80 -4.69
N MET A 618 5.39 19.25 -3.65
CA MET A 618 6.70 18.64 -3.81
C MET A 618 6.64 17.39 -4.69
N GLU A 619 5.60 16.55 -4.54
CA GLU A 619 5.38 15.42 -5.44
C GLU A 619 5.13 15.86 -6.90
N GLU A 620 4.40 16.97 -7.10
CA GLU A 620 4.20 17.56 -8.43
C GLU A 620 5.50 18.08 -9.04
N ARG A 621 6.33 18.78 -8.24
CA ARG A 621 7.66 19.24 -8.71
C ARG A 621 8.56 18.07 -9.12
N LEU A 622 8.51 16.95 -8.39
CA LEU A 622 9.23 15.73 -8.76
C LEU A 622 8.70 15.12 -10.07
N ASP A 623 7.40 15.21 -10.33
CA ASP A 623 6.81 14.77 -11.60
C ASP A 623 7.18 15.73 -12.75
N GLU A 624 7.34 17.06 -12.49
CA GLU A 624 7.84 18.02 -13.46
C GLU A 624 9.31 17.77 -13.85
N ILE A 625 10.15 17.34 -12.90
CA ILE A 625 11.52 16.89 -13.18
C ILE A 625 11.48 15.66 -14.07
N ALA A 626 10.65 14.66 -13.73
CA ALA A 626 10.50 13.42 -14.53
C ALA A 626 10.04 13.67 -15.96
N ALA A 627 9.32 14.77 -16.19
CA ALA A 627 8.85 15.22 -17.51
C ALA A 627 9.82 16.16 -18.24
N GLY A 628 11.02 16.40 -17.70
CA GLY A 628 12.02 17.31 -18.28
C GLY A 628 11.64 18.80 -18.25
N ARG A 629 10.64 19.19 -17.46
CA ARG A 629 10.16 20.58 -17.38
C ARG A 629 10.81 21.40 -16.27
N ARG A 630 11.60 20.78 -15.42
CA ARG A 630 12.23 21.45 -14.26
C ARG A 630 13.56 20.80 -13.90
N GLU A 631 14.53 21.61 -13.57
CA GLU A 631 15.81 21.16 -13.02
C GLU A 631 15.67 20.72 -11.57
N TRP A 632 16.39 19.65 -11.17
CA TRP A 632 16.25 19.06 -9.84
C TRP A 632 16.98 19.82 -8.73
N VAL A 633 18.15 20.43 -9.01
CA VAL A 633 18.98 21.14 -8.01
C VAL A 633 18.24 22.33 -7.41
N PRO A 634 17.62 23.24 -8.21
CA PRO A 634 16.80 24.32 -7.65
C PRO A 634 15.68 23.84 -6.75
N VAL A 635 14.98 22.75 -7.11
CA VAL A 635 13.88 22.19 -6.31
C VAL A 635 14.37 21.73 -4.93
N VAL A 636 15.52 21.07 -4.88
CA VAL A 636 16.12 20.63 -3.61
C VAL A 636 16.61 21.82 -2.80
N ARG A 637 17.22 22.84 -3.42
CA ARG A 637 17.74 24.05 -2.77
C ARG A 637 16.61 24.88 -2.16
N ASP A 638 15.54 25.13 -2.92
CA ASP A 638 14.37 25.89 -2.47
C ASP A 638 13.70 25.27 -1.24
N PHE A 639 13.77 23.96 -1.14
CA PHE A 639 13.32 23.23 0.05
C PHE A 639 14.33 23.33 1.19
N TYR A 640 15.61 23.05 0.93
CA TYR A 640 16.60 22.80 1.97
C TYR A 640 16.96 24.07 2.75
N VAL A 641 17.09 25.21 2.08
CA VAL A 641 17.53 26.46 2.74
C VAL A 641 16.58 26.89 3.87
N PRO A 642 15.27 27.06 3.65
CA PRO A 642 14.34 27.40 4.73
C PRO A 642 14.17 26.25 5.74
N PHE A 643 14.25 25.00 5.31
CA PHE A 643 14.19 23.85 6.20
C PHE A 643 15.36 23.81 7.19
N LYS A 644 16.58 24.10 6.72
CA LYS A 644 17.79 24.14 7.58
C LYS A 644 17.71 25.25 8.62
N GLN A 645 17.25 26.44 8.25
CA GLN A 645 17.04 27.54 9.18
C GLN A 645 16.05 27.14 10.29
N ARG A 646 14.93 26.54 9.89
CA ARG A 646 13.91 26.07 10.84
C ARG A 646 14.44 24.95 11.74
N LEU A 647 15.26 24.06 11.20
CA LEU A 647 15.90 22.99 11.98
C LEU A 647 16.81 23.55 13.08
N ASP A 648 17.62 24.56 12.75
CA ASP A 648 18.55 25.19 13.70
C ASP A 648 17.80 25.98 14.78
N GLU A 649 16.66 26.61 14.44
CA GLU A 649 15.77 27.22 15.42
C GLU A 649 15.10 26.19 16.33
N ALA A 650 14.58 25.11 15.76
CA ALA A 650 13.92 24.05 16.50
C ALA A 650 14.88 23.34 17.48
N ASP A 651 16.12 23.09 17.06
CA ASP A 651 17.12 22.48 17.94
C ASP A 651 17.44 23.33 19.19
N ARG A 652 17.33 24.66 19.07
CA ARG A 652 17.49 25.60 20.20
C ARG A 652 16.25 25.72 21.06
N LYS A 653 15.05 25.73 20.44
CA LYS A 653 13.77 25.99 21.14
C LYS A 653 13.16 24.77 21.81
N ILE A 654 13.33 23.58 21.21
CA ILE A 654 12.76 22.37 21.75
C ILE A 654 13.50 21.98 23.04
N GLU A 655 12.81 22.00 24.16
CA GLU A 655 13.30 21.42 25.40
C GLU A 655 13.29 19.89 25.30
N LYS A 656 14.15 19.25 26.09
CA LYS A 656 14.14 17.80 26.16
C LYS A 656 12.85 17.33 26.83
N VAL A 657 12.03 16.62 26.10
CA VAL A 657 10.81 16.03 26.64
C VAL A 657 11.21 14.96 27.65
N ASP A 658 10.97 15.23 28.94
CA ASP A 658 11.12 14.24 29.99
C ASP A 658 9.87 13.35 29.98
N LEU A 659 9.97 12.21 29.34
CA LEU A 659 8.92 11.18 29.35
C LEU A 659 8.84 10.47 30.67
N GLY A 660 9.40 11.02 31.75
CA GLY A 660 9.49 10.46 33.11
C GLY A 660 9.48 8.91 33.14
N PRO A 661 10.12 8.26 34.04
CA PRO A 661 9.97 6.81 34.11
C PRO A 661 8.51 6.50 34.50
N GLU A 662 7.71 5.98 33.60
CA GLU A 662 6.39 5.44 33.90
C GLU A 662 6.58 4.35 34.98
N GLU A 663 6.20 4.67 36.21
CA GLU A 663 6.34 3.74 37.35
C GLU A 663 5.28 2.64 37.21
N VAL A 664 5.69 1.40 37.41
CA VAL A 664 4.81 0.23 37.24
C VAL A 664 3.92 0.00 38.49
N GLY A 665 4.05 0.85 39.51
CA GLY A 665 3.29 0.75 40.75
C GLY A 665 3.73 -0.39 41.67
N ARG A 666 4.94 -0.98 41.45
CA ARG A 666 5.52 -2.02 42.29
C ARG A 666 7.03 -1.93 42.33
N ASP A 667 7.60 -2.46 43.40
CA ASP A 667 9.03 -2.41 43.67
C ASP A 667 9.79 -3.59 43.05
N CYS A 668 11.08 -3.38 42.85
CA CYS A 668 12.01 -4.38 42.33
C CYS A 668 12.21 -5.51 43.35
N PRO A 669 12.02 -6.77 43.02
CA PRO A 669 12.19 -7.89 43.93
C PRO A 669 13.66 -8.12 44.32
N GLU A 670 14.62 -7.54 43.62
CA GLU A 670 16.04 -7.68 43.92
C GLU A 670 16.58 -6.57 44.82
N CYS A 671 16.10 -5.32 44.72
CA CYS A 671 16.69 -4.19 45.45
C CYS A 671 15.67 -3.24 46.10
N GLY A 672 14.37 -3.49 45.99
CA GLY A 672 13.32 -2.68 46.61
C GLY A 672 13.11 -1.28 46.02
N LYS A 673 13.82 -0.90 44.95
CA LYS A 673 13.57 0.37 44.25
C LYS A 673 12.43 0.23 43.25
N PRO A 674 11.67 1.30 42.92
CA PRO A 674 10.55 1.23 42.00
C PRO A 674 10.90 0.59 40.64
N LEU A 675 10.00 -0.20 40.11
CA LEU A 675 10.07 -0.69 38.73
C LEU A 675 9.49 0.36 37.81
N ILE A 676 10.17 0.57 36.68
CA ILE A 676 9.82 1.58 35.67
C ILE A 676 9.75 0.96 34.30
N VAL A 677 8.88 1.48 33.43
CA VAL A 677 8.83 1.10 32.03
C VAL A 677 10.05 1.67 31.29
N ARG A 678 10.80 0.79 30.67
CA ARG A 678 11.95 1.15 29.83
C ARG A 678 11.74 0.67 28.40
N TRP A 679 12.44 1.30 27.45
CA TRP A 679 12.39 0.93 26.05
C TRP A 679 13.70 0.24 25.63
N GLY A 680 13.60 -1.01 25.20
CA GLY A 680 14.72 -1.81 24.71
C GLY A 680 14.69 -2.00 23.18
N ARG A 681 15.62 -2.85 22.70
CA ARG A 681 15.73 -3.22 21.29
C ARG A 681 14.44 -3.87 20.74
N TYR A 682 13.66 -4.50 21.60
CA TYR A 682 12.48 -5.29 21.23
C TYR A 682 11.15 -4.66 21.68
N GLY A 683 11.15 -3.43 22.18
CA GLY A 683 9.96 -2.72 22.65
C GLY A 683 10.03 -2.30 24.13
N LYS A 684 8.87 -1.98 24.72
CA LYS A 684 8.74 -1.71 26.16
C LYS A 684 9.16 -2.96 26.97
N PHE A 685 9.85 -2.73 28.08
CA PHE A 685 10.11 -3.73 29.10
C PHE A 685 10.12 -3.03 30.48
N VAL A 686 9.87 -3.77 31.53
CA VAL A 686 9.98 -3.26 32.88
C VAL A 686 11.41 -3.44 33.35
N GLY A 687 12.01 -2.40 33.92
CA GLY A 687 13.35 -2.43 34.46
C GLY A 687 13.43 -1.70 35.81
N CYS A 688 14.39 -2.06 36.61
CA CYS A 688 14.60 -1.41 37.89
C CYS A 688 15.09 0.04 37.74
N LYS A 689 14.56 0.99 38.50
CA LYS A 689 15.03 2.38 38.57
C LYS A 689 16.48 2.48 39.05
N GLY A 690 16.94 1.47 39.82
CA GLY A 690 18.30 1.36 40.31
C GLY A 690 19.37 0.94 39.33
N PHE A 691 19.08 0.86 38.02
CA PHE A 691 20.11 0.60 37.00
C PHE A 691 21.13 1.76 36.96
N PRO A 692 22.45 1.48 36.86
CA PRO A 692 23.11 0.21 36.51
C PRO A 692 23.41 -0.74 37.68
N GLU A 693 23.23 -0.34 38.92
CA GLU A 693 23.54 -1.16 40.09
C GLU A 693 22.63 -2.39 40.19
N CYS A 694 21.34 -2.22 39.93
CA CYS A 694 20.39 -3.31 39.79
C CYS A 694 19.98 -3.48 38.35
N ARG A 695 20.19 -4.71 37.81
CA ARG A 695 19.91 -5.02 36.40
C ARG A 695 18.62 -5.81 36.20
N TYR A 696 17.76 -5.84 37.18
CA TYR A 696 16.49 -6.54 37.10
C TYR A 696 15.65 -6.02 35.91
N THR A 697 15.17 -6.96 35.07
CA THR A 697 14.29 -6.65 33.94
C THR A 697 13.26 -7.76 33.77
N GLU A 698 12.05 -7.37 33.35
CA GLU A 698 11.01 -8.29 32.94
C GLU A 698 10.28 -7.79 31.68
N PRO A 699 9.63 -8.66 30.92
CA PRO A 699 8.85 -8.26 29.75
C PRO A 699 7.70 -7.32 30.12
N TRP A 700 7.46 -6.27 29.34
CA TRP A 700 6.21 -5.51 29.40
C TRP A 700 5.08 -6.35 28.80
N LEU A 701 4.05 -6.64 29.60
CA LEU A 701 2.92 -7.47 29.23
C LEU A 701 1.66 -6.60 29.18
N GLU A 702 1.08 -6.40 27.98
CA GLU A 702 -0.21 -5.71 27.85
C GLU A 702 -1.33 -6.62 28.35
N LYS A 703 -1.97 -6.23 29.46
CA LYS A 703 -3.12 -6.92 30.02
C LYS A 703 -4.34 -6.72 29.11
N VAL A 704 -5.11 -7.76 28.90
CA VAL A 704 -6.33 -7.73 28.06
C VAL A 704 -7.62 -7.57 28.85
N GLY A 705 -7.54 -7.30 30.17
CA GLY A 705 -8.71 -7.13 31.03
C GLY A 705 -9.44 -8.44 31.38
N VAL A 706 -8.83 -9.58 31.10
CA VAL A 706 -9.44 -10.91 31.32
C VAL A 706 -8.55 -11.78 32.20
N LYS A 707 -9.14 -12.46 33.16
CA LYS A 707 -8.42 -13.38 34.07
C LYS A 707 -8.22 -14.74 33.43
N CYS A 708 -7.09 -15.36 33.77
CA CYS A 708 -6.78 -16.71 33.31
C CYS A 708 -7.71 -17.73 33.99
N PRO A 709 -8.43 -18.56 33.21
CA PRO A 709 -9.37 -19.55 33.78
C PRO A 709 -8.67 -20.66 34.58
N LYS A 710 -7.33 -20.84 34.39
CA LYS A 710 -6.57 -21.89 35.11
C LYS A 710 -6.00 -21.43 36.45
N CYS A 711 -5.59 -20.15 36.59
CA CYS A 711 -4.85 -19.72 37.80
C CYS A 711 -5.25 -18.33 38.30
N GLY A 712 -6.26 -17.66 37.70
CA GLY A 712 -6.70 -16.34 38.09
C GLY A 712 -5.75 -15.19 37.74
N GLY A 713 -4.56 -15.47 37.20
CA GLY A 713 -3.63 -14.44 36.72
C GLY A 713 -4.19 -13.67 35.52
N ASP A 714 -3.59 -12.55 35.15
CA ASP A 714 -4.05 -11.79 33.99
C ASP A 714 -3.72 -12.49 32.67
N LEU A 715 -4.62 -12.42 31.70
CA LEU A 715 -4.28 -12.75 30.31
C LEU A 715 -3.60 -11.56 29.64
N VAL A 716 -2.51 -11.82 28.95
CA VAL A 716 -1.65 -10.80 28.34
C VAL A 716 -1.35 -11.12 26.88
N GLU A 717 -1.24 -10.06 26.07
CA GLU A 717 -0.82 -10.24 24.68
C GLU A 717 0.65 -10.65 24.61
N LYS A 718 0.94 -11.71 23.85
CA LYS A 718 2.29 -12.19 23.60
C LYS A 718 2.51 -12.40 22.10
N ARG A 719 3.71 -12.07 21.63
CA ARG A 719 4.11 -12.34 20.23
C ARG A 719 5.05 -13.54 20.14
N THR A 720 4.70 -14.49 19.29
CA THR A 720 5.57 -15.64 19.01
C THR A 720 6.81 -15.21 18.22
N ARG A 721 7.86 -16.05 18.20
CA ARG A 721 9.08 -15.84 17.38
C ARG A 721 8.77 -15.61 15.88
N LYS A 722 7.64 -16.14 15.38
CA LYS A 722 7.16 -15.95 14.00
C LYS A 722 6.27 -14.70 13.82
N GLY A 723 6.16 -13.83 14.85
CA GLY A 723 5.40 -12.59 14.78
C GLY A 723 3.88 -12.73 14.93
N ARG A 724 3.36 -13.92 15.23
CA ARG A 724 1.92 -14.11 15.49
C ARG A 724 1.58 -13.65 16.90
N ILE A 725 0.45 -12.95 17.03
CA ILE A 725 -0.13 -12.55 18.30
C ILE A 725 -0.95 -13.72 18.87
N GLY A 726 -0.85 -13.92 20.16
CA GLY A 726 -1.70 -14.82 20.95
C GLY A 726 -1.77 -14.32 22.39
N TYR A 727 -2.61 -14.89 23.19
CA TYR A 727 -2.92 -14.44 24.54
C TYR A 727 -2.57 -15.55 25.52
N GLY A 728 -1.65 -15.25 26.43
CA GLY A 728 -1.15 -16.22 27.41
C GLY A 728 -1.28 -15.69 28.83
N CYS A 729 -1.17 -16.57 29.79
CA CYS A 729 -1.19 -16.19 31.20
C CYS A 729 0.06 -15.36 31.57
N SER A 730 -0.11 -14.33 32.41
CA SER A 730 0.97 -13.52 32.97
C SER A 730 1.88 -14.35 33.89
N ASN A 731 1.36 -15.41 34.52
CA ASN A 731 2.09 -16.30 35.41
C ASN A 731 2.94 -17.38 34.71
N TYR A 732 3.14 -17.27 33.39
CA TYR A 732 4.06 -18.16 32.68
C TYR A 732 5.49 -18.03 33.24
N PRO A 733 6.27 -19.10 33.45
CA PRO A 733 6.00 -20.48 33.08
C PRO A 733 5.17 -21.31 34.06
N LYS A 734 4.79 -20.78 35.22
CA LYS A 734 4.00 -21.53 36.23
C LYS A 734 2.59 -21.89 35.72
N CYS A 735 2.05 -21.11 34.79
CA CYS A 735 0.79 -21.37 34.10
C CYS A 735 0.96 -21.24 32.60
N GLU A 736 0.77 -22.33 31.85
CA GLU A 736 0.96 -22.41 30.41
C GLU A 736 -0.34 -22.16 29.62
N PHE A 737 -1.34 -21.53 30.23
CA PHE A 737 -2.60 -21.24 29.55
C PHE A 737 -2.35 -20.31 28.34
N TRP A 738 -2.92 -20.68 27.18
CA TRP A 738 -2.74 -19.95 25.92
C TRP A 738 -3.95 -20.05 25.02
N VAL A 739 -4.37 -18.92 24.42
CA VAL A 739 -5.39 -18.86 23.35
C VAL A 739 -4.92 -18.00 22.18
N TRP A 740 -5.37 -18.32 20.97
CA TRP A 740 -4.97 -17.64 19.75
C TRP A 740 -5.88 -16.48 19.35
N LYS A 741 -7.05 -16.40 19.93
CA LYS A 741 -8.04 -15.39 19.69
C LYS A 741 -8.11 -14.46 20.90
N ARG A 742 -8.50 -13.19 20.66
CA ARG A 742 -8.61 -12.23 21.75
C ARG A 742 -9.66 -12.72 22.74
N PRO A 743 -9.34 -12.87 24.02
CA PRO A 743 -10.30 -13.19 25.05
C PRO A 743 -11.22 -12.00 25.33
N LEU A 744 -12.47 -12.28 25.63
CA LEU A 744 -13.50 -11.30 25.96
C LEU A 744 -13.73 -11.28 27.47
N PRO A 745 -14.03 -10.09 28.08
CA PRO A 745 -14.26 -10.00 29.52
C PRO A 745 -15.55 -10.69 29.99
N GLN A 746 -16.53 -10.83 29.10
CA GLN A 746 -17.79 -11.49 29.44
C GLN A 746 -17.62 -13.00 29.50
N PRO A 747 -18.19 -13.67 30.52
CA PRO A 747 -18.22 -15.13 30.58
C PRO A 747 -19.23 -15.70 29.58
N CYS A 748 -19.04 -16.95 29.22
CA CYS A 748 -19.99 -17.64 28.36
C CYS A 748 -21.36 -17.80 29.05
N PRO A 749 -22.48 -17.35 28.44
CA PRO A 749 -23.80 -17.47 29.04
C PRO A 749 -24.26 -18.93 29.22
N ALA A 750 -23.71 -19.88 28.46
CA ALA A 750 -24.09 -21.29 28.54
C ALA A 750 -23.33 -22.07 29.66
N CYS A 751 -22.04 -21.71 29.96
CA CYS A 751 -21.22 -22.49 30.88
C CYS A 751 -20.32 -21.66 31.80
N GLY A 752 -20.37 -20.35 31.71
CA GLY A 752 -19.46 -19.44 32.48
C GLY A 752 -18.01 -19.42 32.02
N GLY A 753 -17.65 -20.20 31.00
CA GLY A 753 -16.29 -20.34 30.49
C GLY A 753 -15.78 -19.13 29.71
N LEU A 754 -14.48 -19.16 29.33
CA LEU A 754 -13.83 -18.07 28.60
C LEU A 754 -14.36 -17.92 27.18
N LEU A 755 -14.88 -16.73 26.85
CA LEU A 755 -15.20 -16.35 25.48
C LEU A 755 -13.97 -15.78 24.76
N THR A 756 -13.85 -16.08 23.48
CA THR A 756 -12.84 -15.50 22.58
C THR A 756 -13.50 -14.99 21.32
N GLU A 757 -12.93 -13.94 20.68
CA GLU A 757 -13.43 -13.41 19.41
C GLU A 757 -13.54 -14.52 18.34
N GLY A 758 -14.74 -14.71 17.81
CA GLY A 758 -15.05 -15.64 16.73
C GLY A 758 -14.97 -15.03 15.34
N ARG A 759 -15.76 -15.54 14.40
CA ARG A 759 -15.91 -14.99 13.04
C ARG A 759 -17.22 -14.21 12.94
N LYS A 760 -17.24 -13.13 12.13
CA LYS A 760 -18.46 -12.38 11.76
C LYS A 760 -19.28 -11.83 12.94
N GLY A 761 -18.63 -11.17 13.92
CA GLY A 761 -19.38 -10.58 15.04
C GLY A 761 -19.86 -11.59 16.09
N GLN A 762 -19.35 -12.80 16.11
CA GLN A 762 -19.65 -13.84 17.10
C GLN A 762 -18.47 -14.01 18.07
N ALA A 763 -18.78 -14.35 19.31
CA ALA A 763 -17.86 -14.89 20.29
C ALA A 763 -17.97 -16.41 20.32
N ARG A 764 -16.87 -17.10 20.61
CA ARG A 764 -16.86 -18.56 20.80
C ARG A 764 -16.31 -18.91 22.16
N CYS A 765 -17.03 -19.76 22.86
CA CYS A 765 -16.56 -20.31 24.13
C CYS A 765 -15.42 -21.31 23.91
N ASN A 766 -14.37 -21.15 24.74
CA ASN A 766 -13.19 -22.01 24.66
C ASN A 766 -13.42 -23.35 25.37
N ASP A 767 -14.41 -23.45 26.26
CA ASP A 767 -14.68 -24.60 27.07
C ASP A 767 -15.82 -25.47 26.48
N CYS A 768 -16.99 -24.89 26.17
CA CYS A 768 -18.14 -25.63 25.64
C CYS A 768 -18.32 -25.50 24.12
N GLY A 769 -17.57 -24.63 23.45
CA GLY A 769 -17.65 -24.44 22.01
C GLY A 769 -18.87 -23.65 21.51
N ALA A 770 -19.76 -23.19 22.41
CA ALA A 770 -20.93 -22.38 22.05
C ALA A 770 -20.51 -21.09 21.31
N GLU A 771 -21.26 -20.72 20.28
CA GLU A 771 -21.12 -19.47 19.55
C GLU A 771 -22.25 -18.52 19.98
N VAL A 772 -21.90 -17.30 20.38
CA VAL A 772 -22.81 -16.26 20.89
C VAL A 772 -22.56 -15.00 20.07
N ALA A 773 -23.60 -14.30 19.68
CA ALA A 773 -23.47 -13.02 18.99
C ALA A 773 -22.91 -11.95 19.96
N LEU A 774 -22.00 -11.09 19.48
CA LEU A 774 -21.35 -10.09 20.33
C LEU A 774 -22.31 -9.01 20.85
N ASP A 775 -23.38 -8.76 20.12
CA ASP A 775 -24.49 -7.84 20.47
C ASP A 775 -25.46 -8.41 21.50
N GLU A 776 -25.45 -9.73 21.71
CA GLU A 776 -26.24 -10.41 22.76
C GLU A 776 -25.46 -10.50 24.10
N LEU A 777 -24.19 -10.11 24.13
CA LEU A 777 -23.39 -10.11 25.36
C LEU A 777 -23.63 -8.81 26.16
N PRO A 778 -23.78 -8.88 27.50
CA PRO A 778 -23.91 -7.69 28.32
C PRO A 778 -22.68 -6.78 28.17
N GLU A 779 -22.87 -5.46 28.25
CA GLU A 779 -21.76 -4.53 28.26
C GLU A 779 -20.79 -4.88 29.40
N ALA A 780 -19.51 -4.88 29.11
CA ALA A 780 -18.50 -5.15 30.13
C ALA A 780 -18.45 -3.99 31.12
N GLU A 781 -18.62 -4.25 32.41
CA GLU A 781 -18.29 -3.29 33.44
C GLU A 781 -16.77 -2.98 33.32
N GLU A 782 -16.44 -1.74 32.91
CA GLU A 782 -15.05 -1.26 32.90
C GLU A 782 -14.60 -1.09 34.34
N GLU A 783 -13.87 -2.07 34.89
CA GLU A 783 -13.04 -1.79 36.07
C GLU A 783 -11.99 -0.75 35.68
N PRO A 784 -11.81 0.33 36.44
CA PRO A 784 -10.81 1.34 36.15
C PRO A 784 -9.43 0.68 36.12
N VAL A 785 -8.76 0.84 35.00
CA VAL A 785 -7.38 0.40 34.81
C VAL A 785 -6.50 1.17 35.78
N GLY A 786 -6.13 0.53 36.89
CA GLY A 786 -5.15 1.02 37.85
C GLY A 786 -3.71 0.84 37.38
#